data_59594fd35614418a9f7704355d23689c
#
_entry.id   59594fd35614418a9f7704355d23689c
#
_cell.length_a   1.000
_cell.length_b   1.000
_cell.length_c   1.000
_cell.angle_alpha   90.00
_cell.angle_beta   90.00
_cell.angle_gamma   90.00
#
_symmetry.space_group_name_H-M   'P 1'
#
loop_
_entity.id
_entity.type
_entity.pdbx_description
1 polymer ?
#
loop_
_entity_poly.entity_id
_entity_poly.type
_entity_poly.pdbx_seq_one_letter_code
_entity_poly.pdbx_strand_id
1 'polypeptide(L)'
;MTPELKWLTDPTVFAVNRLDAHSDHVCYRSEAEIRLGGSSLRQSLDGSWRFAYSACPAARPADFYREDADLSAFGTICVPGHIELQGYGQIQYTNTLYPWDGRSYLRPPQIDWDDTPVGSYLREFDLDEGLRGQRVCVSFQGAEQALYVWCNGHFVGYAEDSFTPSEFDLTPYIRQTGNRLCVEVYKHSSASWLEDQDFFRFSGLFRSVYLYAKPKVHIRDIWLKAELAEGNTTGLLTPIVKLDGETDGARVHLRLTDGEEFALFDEDIDGSAIELSAIHPWSHETPVLYHALLTLYDADGAVQEVLPYDIGFRRFEMKDGIMCLNGSRIIFNGVNRHEWNPEKGRAIDESDMHAAMAVFKRNNINAVRTCHYPNQSRWYDLCDKNGIYMIDETNLESHGSWQKLGVVEPSWNVPGSLPEWRDCVVDRARSMFERDKNHTAVLIWSCGNESYAGEDIRAMAAFFRENDPGRLVHYEGVFQCRAFDDISDMESRMYASPASIREYLDADPKKPFILCEYMHDMGNSLGGMESYIALIDRYEKYQGGFIWDYMDQALWHTDAMGRRVLGYGGDFNERTTDYNFSGNGIVYADGTEKPAMQEVRYWYDTPERRAVHDAHNKLAAERSAAALAAAWQKRPTRPLTVTEGDGNIGVKGSGFEVLFSISEQGPVSLRRDGTEWLWRAPRPAFWRASTDNDRGCSFPQRAAVWMGADVFVQRMGFTVQEKSAQCVRVQYRFGVPGVPGAQVEMIYTVEAQGALRL
;
A
#
# COMPACT_ATOMS: atom_id res chain seq x y z
N MET A 1 3.53 39.66 -4.10
CA MET A 1 2.33 39.24 -3.33
C MET A 1 2.78 39.01 -1.91
N THR A 2 1.94 39.31 -0.91
CA THR A 2 2.27 39.06 0.50
C THR A 2 1.57 37.76 0.92
N PRO A 3 2.27 36.83 1.59
CA PRO A 3 1.65 35.60 2.06
C PRO A 3 0.62 35.89 3.17
N GLU A 4 -0.48 35.14 3.15
CA GLU A 4 -1.58 35.32 4.10
C GLU A 4 -1.91 34.00 4.78
N LEU A 5 -1.92 33.97 6.13
CA LEU A 5 -2.26 32.76 6.89
C LEU A 5 -3.71 32.32 6.68
N LYS A 6 -4.60 33.21 6.24
CA LYS A 6 -5.99 32.82 5.96
C LYS A 6 -6.12 31.77 4.85
N TRP A 7 -5.11 31.62 3.97
CA TRP A 7 -5.12 30.58 2.95
C TRP A 7 -5.22 29.18 3.55
N LEU A 8 -4.66 28.97 4.75
CA LEU A 8 -4.77 27.69 5.49
C LEU A 8 -6.20 27.25 5.81
N THR A 9 -7.17 28.15 5.70
CA THR A 9 -8.58 27.85 5.99
C THR A 9 -9.51 28.20 4.83
N ASP A 10 -8.96 28.30 3.61
CA ASP A 10 -9.69 28.67 2.41
C ASP A 10 -9.47 27.62 1.31
N PRO A 11 -10.37 26.64 1.13
CA PRO A 11 -10.17 25.56 0.14
C PRO A 11 -10.17 26.04 -1.30
N THR A 12 -10.52 27.32 -1.55
CA THR A 12 -10.41 27.92 -2.88
C THR A 12 -8.98 28.43 -3.20
N VAL A 13 -8.08 28.43 -2.18
CA VAL A 13 -6.69 28.89 -2.30
C VAL A 13 -5.74 27.75 -1.96
N PHE A 14 -5.71 26.72 -2.77
CA PHE A 14 -4.84 25.55 -2.61
C PHE A 14 -3.47 25.67 -3.26
N ALA A 15 -3.25 26.72 -4.10
CA ALA A 15 -1.97 27.02 -4.72
C ALA A 15 -1.85 28.50 -5.06
N VAL A 16 -0.66 29.08 -4.83
CA VAL A 16 -0.30 30.46 -5.24
C VAL A 16 1.08 30.42 -5.87
N ASN A 17 1.18 30.88 -7.12
CA ASN A 17 2.42 30.86 -7.95
C ASN A 17 3.02 29.45 -8.13
N ARG A 18 2.33 28.37 -7.80
CA ARG A 18 2.76 27.01 -8.13
C ARG A 18 2.72 26.83 -9.65
N LEU A 19 3.74 26.19 -10.21
CA LEU A 19 3.75 25.81 -11.61
C LEU A 19 2.68 24.77 -11.91
N ASP A 20 2.18 24.75 -13.16
CA ASP A 20 1.27 23.70 -13.61
C ASP A 20 1.93 22.34 -13.51
N ALA A 21 1.15 21.32 -13.10
CA ALA A 21 1.59 19.94 -13.10
C ALA A 21 1.98 19.47 -14.51
N HIS A 22 2.97 18.61 -14.57
CA HIS A 22 3.51 18.05 -15.82
C HIS A 22 4.03 16.63 -15.59
N SER A 23 4.38 15.93 -16.69
CA SER A 23 4.99 14.61 -16.64
C SER A 23 6.26 14.56 -15.78
N ASP A 24 6.53 13.44 -15.14
CA ASP A 24 7.64 13.24 -14.20
C ASP A 24 9.01 13.01 -14.85
N HIS A 25 9.24 13.56 -16.02
CA HIS A 25 10.45 13.38 -16.80
C HIS A 25 11.70 14.01 -16.15
N VAL A 26 12.85 13.41 -16.43
CA VAL A 26 14.16 13.95 -16.03
C VAL A 26 14.92 14.39 -17.28
N CYS A 27 15.32 15.68 -17.30
CA CYS A 27 16.08 16.27 -18.40
C CYS A 27 17.58 16.12 -18.18
N TYR A 28 18.32 15.85 -19.26
CA TYR A 28 19.78 15.76 -19.31
C TYR A 28 20.30 16.67 -20.43
N ARG A 29 21.56 17.12 -20.33
CA ARG A 29 22.20 17.88 -21.42
C ARG A 29 22.66 16.98 -22.57
N SER A 30 22.86 15.70 -22.31
CA SER A 30 23.38 14.76 -23.30
C SER A 30 23.11 13.32 -22.92
N GLU A 31 23.16 12.41 -23.88
CA GLU A 31 23.11 10.97 -23.63
C GLU A 31 24.27 10.47 -22.74
N ALA A 32 25.41 11.17 -22.72
CA ALA A 32 26.52 10.80 -21.84
C ALA A 32 26.15 10.95 -20.37
N GLU A 33 25.38 11.97 -20.01
CA GLU A 33 24.88 12.16 -18.63
C GLU A 33 23.91 11.05 -18.22
N ILE A 34 23.04 10.60 -19.14
CA ILE A 34 22.12 9.48 -18.90
C ILE A 34 22.93 8.22 -18.53
N ARG A 35 23.97 7.92 -19.31
CA ARG A 35 24.87 6.76 -19.05
C ARG A 35 25.61 6.86 -17.71
N LEU A 36 25.90 8.07 -17.25
CA LEU A 36 26.57 8.32 -15.97
C LEU A 36 25.58 8.34 -14.79
N GLY A 37 24.28 8.35 -15.06
CA GLY A 37 23.23 8.32 -14.04
C GLY A 37 23.06 9.63 -13.26
N GLY A 38 23.48 10.79 -13.84
CA GLY A 38 23.34 12.09 -13.21
C GLY A 38 23.08 13.21 -14.20
N SER A 39 22.13 14.09 -13.89
CA SER A 39 21.82 15.26 -14.71
C SER A 39 22.49 16.51 -14.16
N SER A 40 23.26 17.22 -14.98
CA SER A 40 23.80 18.55 -14.64
C SER A 40 22.72 19.65 -14.62
N LEU A 41 21.52 19.36 -15.08
CA LEU A 41 20.36 20.25 -15.00
C LEU A 41 19.58 20.10 -13.69
N ARG A 42 20.03 19.26 -12.75
CA ARG A 42 19.38 19.01 -11.47
C ARG A 42 20.39 19.08 -10.32
N GLN A 43 19.98 19.70 -9.22
CA GLN A 43 20.77 19.81 -7.99
C GLN A 43 19.92 19.42 -6.80
N SER A 44 20.32 18.37 -6.06
CA SER A 44 19.62 17.96 -4.82
C SER A 44 19.85 18.99 -3.71
N LEU A 45 18.79 19.26 -2.96
CA LEU A 45 18.83 20.01 -1.71
C LEU A 45 18.60 19.10 -0.49
N ASP A 46 18.51 17.81 -0.67
CA ASP A 46 18.37 16.83 0.40
C ASP A 46 19.53 16.93 1.40
N GLY A 47 19.31 16.42 2.61
CA GLY A 47 20.31 16.40 3.67
C GLY A 47 19.94 17.27 4.85
N SER A 48 20.91 17.91 5.50
CA SER A 48 20.70 18.70 6.71
C SER A 48 20.24 20.11 6.40
N TRP A 49 19.10 20.51 6.98
CA TRP A 49 18.54 21.86 6.92
C TRP A 49 18.55 22.51 8.32
N ARG A 50 18.67 23.82 8.42
CA ARG A 50 18.35 24.53 9.67
C ARG A 50 16.86 24.45 9.91
N PHE A 51 16.46 24.31 11.19
CA PHE A 51 15.06 24.03 11.52
C PHE A 51 14.65 24.63 12.87
N ALA A 52 13.44 25.17 12.90
CA ALA A 52 12.76 25.56 14.13
C ALA A 52 11.35 24.98 14.15
N TYR A 53 11.01 24.29 15.23
CA TYR A 53 9.66 23.77 15.48
C TYR A 53 8.86 24.76 16.32
N SER A 54 7.60 24.97 15.97
CA SER A 54 6.64 25.75 16.74
C SER A 54 5.33 24.99 16.91
N ALA A 55 4.80 24.96 18.10
CA ALA A 55 3.57 24.24 18.40
C ALA A 55 2.31 24.86 17.77
N CYS A 56 2.39 26.16 17.41
CA CYS A 56 1.29 26.85 16.75
C CYS A 56 1.82 27.99 15.88
N PRO A 57 1.01 28.53 14.93
CA PRO A 57 1.42 29.60 14.04
C PRO A 57 1.84 30.90 14.75
N ALA A 58 1.25 31.21 15.90
CA ALA A 58 1.57 32.40 16.68
C ALA A 58 2.98 32.37 17.28
N ALA A 59 3.52 31.16 17.55
CA ALA A 59 4.84 30.98 18.18
C ALA A 59 5.98 30.85 17.15
N ARG A 60 5.69 30.82 15.85
CA ARG A 60 6.70 30.62 14.81
C ARG A 60 7.62 31.84 14.67
N PRO A 61 8.87 31.67 14.18
CA PRO A 61 9.77 32.77 13.87
C PRO A 61 9.32 33.46 12.56
N ALA A 62 8.32 34.35 12.64
CA ALA A 62 7.57 34.89 11.49
C ALA A 62 8.43 35.53 10.39
N ASP A 63 9.60 36.11 10.74
CA ASP A 63 10.48 36.84 9.82
C ASP A 63 11.80 36.08 9.50
N PHE A 64 11.88 34.77 9.79
CA PHE A 64 13.12 33.99 9.63
C PHE A 64 13.63 33.93 8.16
N TYR A 65 12.76 34.19 7.19
CA TYR A 65 13.10 34.22 5.77
C TYR A 65 13.90 35.46 5.39
N ARG A 66 13.95 36.49 6.24
CA ARG A 66 14.73 37.71 5.98
C ARG A 66 16.23 37.41 6.05
N GLU A 67 17.00 38.10 5.22
CA GLU A 67 18.45 37.90 5.15
C GLU A 67 19.18 38.28 6.45
N ASP A 68 18.63 39.21 7.21
CA ASP A 68 19.15 39.72 8.47
C ASP A 68 18.57 39.01 9.72
N ALA A 69 17.80 37.93 9.51
CA ALA A 69 17.16 37.23 10.60
C ALA A 69 18.16 36.53 11.53
N ASP A 70 17.91 36.61 12.86
CA ASP A 70 18.65 35.84 13.85
C ASP A 70 18.20 34.37 13.85
N LEU A 71 19.09 33.49 13.47
CA LEU A 71 18.88 32.05 13.40
C LEU A 71 19.58 31.27 14.53
N SER A 72 19.99 31.96 15.59
CA SER A 72 20.72 31.35 16.72
C SER A 72 19.90 30.26 17.45
N ALA A 73 18.57 30.35 17.41
CA ALA A 73 17.65 29.39 18.00
C ALA A 73 17.31 28.20 17.06
N PHE A 74 17.78 28.20 15.81
CA PHE A 74 17.53 27.10 14.89
C PHE A 74 18.44 25.92 15.18
N GLY A 75 17.84 24.72 15.29
CA GLY A 75 18.54 23.45 15.24
C GLY A 75 18.75 22.95 13.81
N THR A 76 18.78 21.63 13.64
CA THR A 76 18.90 20.97 12.35
C THR A 76 17.88 19.84 12.23
N ILE A 77 17.44 19.59 10.99
CA ILE A 77 16.56 18.48 10.63
C ILE A 77 17.05 17.86 9.30
N CYS A 78 16.83 16.55 9.10
CA CYS A 78 17.10 15.90 7.82
C CYS A 78 15.90 16.04 6.88
N VAL A 79 16.17 16.30 5.60
CA VAL A 79 15.21 16.29 4.50
C VAL A 79 15.75 15.30 3.44
N PRO A 80 14.94 14.35 2.96
CA PRO A 80 13.56 14.07 3.36
C PRO A 80 13.42 13.48 4.76
N GLY A 81 12.28 13.74 5.40
CA GLY A 81 11.96 13.17 6.71
C GLY A 81 10.77 13.83 7.40
N HIS A 82 10.10 13.07 8.26
CA HIS A 82 9.01 13.57 9.08
C HIS A 82 9.53 14.31 10.31
N ILE A 83 8.86 15.39 10.68
CA ILE A 83 9.19 16.23 11.85
C ILE A 83 9.10 15.39 13.11
N GLU A 84 8.05 14.61 13.29
CA GLU A 84 7.75 13.82 14.47
C GLU A 84 8.79 12.71 14.73
N LEU A 85 9.28 12.08 13.65
CA LEU A 85 10.30 11.02 13.76
C LEU A 85 11.70 11.57 14.07
N GLN A 86 11.89 12.88 14.02
CA GLN A 86 13.14 13.55 14.35
C GLN A 86 13.08 14.25 15.72
N GLY A 87 12.07 13.90 16.55
CA GLY A 87 12.00 14.29 17.95
C GLY A 87 11.20 15.56 18.23
N TYR A 88 10.38 16.03 17.29
CA TYR A 88 9.54 17.21 17.48
C TYR A 88 8.05 16.81 17.45
N GLY A 89 7.22 17.52 18.22
CA GLY A 89 5.78 17.27 18.25
C GLY A 89 5.40 15.91 18.84
N GLN A 90 4.30 15.35 18.36
CA GLN A 90 3.72 14.08 18.84
C GLN A 90 3.46 13.14 17.65
N ILE A 91 3.97 11.92 17.73
CA ILE A 91 3.55 10.82 16.88
C ILE A 91 2.12 10.47 17.25
N GLN A 92 1.23 10.42 16.28
CA GLN A 92 -0.18 10.07 16.47
C GLN A 92 -0.65 9.16 15.35
N TYR A 93 -1.45 8.16 15.70
CA TYR A 93 -2.16 7.31 14.75
C TYR A 93 -3.66 7.40 14.99
N THR A 94 -4.41 7.71 13.94
CA THR A 94 -5.88 7.61 13.91
C THR A 94 -6.32 7.01 12.59
N ASN A 95 -7.37 6.19 12.62
CA ASN A 95 -7.98 5.59 11.45
C ASN A 95 -9.07 6.53 10.87
N THR A 96 -10.25 6.55 11.47
CA THR A 96 -11.44 7.20 10.91
C THR A 96 -11.74 8.58 11.49
N LEU A 97 -10.98 9.01 12.49
CA LEU A 97 -11.20 10.29 13.16
C LEU A 97 -10.14 11.30 12.72
N TYR A 98 -10.57 12.53 12.51
CA TYR A 98 -9.60 13.61 12.34
C TYR A 98 -8.72 13.75 13.60
N PRO A 99 -7.44 14.17 13.46
CA PRO A 99 -6.50 14.23 14.57
C PRO A 99 -6.96 15.07 15.76
N TRP A 100 -7.83 16.04 15.52
CA TRP A 100 -8.39 16.96 16.52
C TRP A 100 -9.73 16.51 17.13
N ASP A 101 -10.33 15.41 16.66
CA ASP A 101 -11.61 14.94 17.17
C ASP A 101 -11.52 14.67 18.69
N GLY A 102 -12.49 15.21 19.43
CA GLY A 102 -12.53 15.15 20.89
C GLY A 102 -11.66 16.17 21.62
N ARG A 103 -10.82 16.93 20.88
CA ARG A 103 -10.00 18.04 21.45
C ARG A 103 -10.56 19.39 21.06
N SER A 104 -10.83 19.60 19.78
CA SER A 104 -11.36 20.87 19.25
C SER A 104 -12.63 20.60 18.44
N TYR A 105 -13.62 21.48 18.58
CA TYR A 105 -14.83 21.43 17.78
C TYR A 105 -14.63 22.30 16.55
N LEU A 106 -14.22 21.66 15.45
CA LEU A 106 -13.95 22.33 14.18
C LEU A 106 -14.99 21.92 13.13
N ARG A 107 -15.23 22.79 12.17
CA ARG A 107 -15.99 22.53 10.96
C ARG A 107 -15.14 22.80 9.74
N PRO A 108 -15.27 22.01 8.66
CA PRO A 108 -14.55 22.30 7.42
C PRO A 108 -14.81 23.74 6.95
N PRO A 109 -13.80 24.51 6.56
CA PRO A 109 -12.37 24.22 6.48
C PRO A 109 -11.54 24.72 7.69
N GLN A 110 -12.10 24.87 8.87
CA GLN A 110 -11.43 25.42 10.05
C GLN A 110 -10.26 24.55 10.52
N ILE A 111 -9.24 25.20 11.10
CA ILE A 111 -8.14 24.55 11.82
C ILE A 111 -8.07 25.08 13.25
N ASP A 112 -7.43 24.34 14.16
CA ASP A 112 -7.12 24.82 15.49
C ASP A 112 -5.84 25.64 15.45
N TRP A 113 -5.95 26.96 15.59
CA TRP A 113 -4.82 27.87 15.55
C TRP A 113 -3.85 27.72 16.72
N ASP A 114 -4.29 27.14 17.83
CA ASP A 114 -3.48 26.87 19.02
C ASP A 114 -2.82 25.48 18.98
N ASP A 115 -3.30 24.57 18.12
CA ASP A 115 -2.78 23.20 17.92
C ASP A 115 -2.53 22.88 16.42
N THR A 116 -1.88 23.84 15.74
CA THR A 116 -1.39 23.64 14.35
C THR A 116 0.13 23.82 14.33
N PRO A 117 0.91 22.73 14.50
CA PRO A 117 2.36 22.80 14.46
C PRO A 117 2.91 23.36 13.15
N VAL A 118 4.04 24.06 13.26
CA VAL A 118 4.75 24.66 12.11
C VAL A 118 6.22 24.28 12.16
N GLY A 119 6.72 23.71 11.05
CA GLY A 119 8.15 23.54 10.80
C GLY A 119 8.68 24.69 9.96
N SER A 120 9.64 25.46 10.50
CA SER A 120 10.35 26.49 9.75
C SER A 120 11.72 25.97 9.32
N TYR A 121 11.92 25.78 8.02
CA TYR A 121 13.09 25.19 7.40
C TYR A 121 13.91 26.26 6.66
N LEU A 122 15.24 26.11 6.69
CA LEU A 122 16.16 26.97 5.93
C LEU A 122 17.31 26.14 5.36
N ARG A 123 17.54 26.28 4.05
CA ARG A 123 18.69 25.71 3.33
C ARG A 123 19.52 26.81 2.70
N GLU A 124 20.80 26.85 3.03
CA GLU A 124 21.79 27.68 2.34
C GLU A 124 22.50 26.86 1.27
N PHE A 125 22.69 27.43 0.08
CA PHE A 125 23.32 26.71 -1.04
C PHE A 125 23.88 27.66 -2.09
N ASP A 126 24.81 27.15 -2.89
CA ASP A 126 25.29 27.75 -4.13
C ASP A 126 24.73 26.97 -5.31
N LEU A 127 24.47 27.64 -6.42
CA LEU A 127 24.05 26.95 -7.64
C LEU A 127 25.21 26.14 -8.24
N ASP A 128 24.93 24.87 -8.57
CA ASP A 128 25.79 24.04 -9.39
C ASP A 128 26.00 24.67 -10.77
N GLU A 129 27.14 24.41 -11.40
CA GLU A 129 27.54 25.04 -12.65
C GLU A 129 26.47 24.89 -13.76
N GLY A 130 25.85 23.71 -13.82
CA GLY A 130 24.82 23.39 -14.81
C GLY A 130 23.54 24.25 -14.72
N LEU A 131 23.24 24.81 -13.53
CA LEU A 131 22.05 25.63 -13.31
C LEU A 131 22.31 27.12 -13.52
N ARG A 132 23.58 27.54 -13.54
CA ARG A 132 23.94 28.98 -13.62
C ARG A 132 23.50 29.59 -14.93
N GLY A 133 22.83 30.76 -14.86
CA GLY A 133 22.34 31.47 -16.02
C GLY A 133 21.15 30.84 -16.73
N GLN A 134 20.57 29.79 -16.17
CA GLN A 134 19.34 29.17 -16.65
C GLN A 134 18.12 29.70 -15.87
N ARG A 135 16.92 29.40 -16.36
CA ARG A 135 15.71 29.47 -15.56
C ARG A 135 15.77 28.32 -14.53
N VAL A 136 15.64 28.64 -13.23
CA VAL A 136 15.79 27.67 -12.14
C VAL A 136 14.48 27.54 -11.38
N CYS A 137 14.00 26.29 -11.28
CA CYS A 137 12.82 25.97 -10.50
C CYS A 137 13.21 25.10 -9.29
N VAL A 138 12.41 25.14 -8.23
CA VAL A 138 12.48 24.21 -7.11
C VAL A 138 11.31 23.26 -7.17
N SER A 139 11.55 21.98 -6.88
CA SER A 139 10.53 20.95 -6.75
C SER A 139 10.55 20.37 -5.34
N PHE A 140 9.40 20.41 -4.66
CA PHE A 140 9.14 19.70 -3.43
C PHE A 140 8.30 18.47 -3.78
N GLN A 141 8.88 17.29 -3.72
CA GLN A 141 8.23 16.05 -4.16
C GLN A 141 7.14 15.55 -3.20
N GLY A 142 7.15 16.05 -1.96
CA GLY A 142 6.12 15.80 -0.96
C GLY A 142 6.33 16.67 0.28
N ALA A 143 5.30 17.39 0.67
CA ALA A 143 5.29 18.25 1.85
C ALA A 143 3.94 18.10 2.58
N GLU A 144 3.97 17.60 3.80
CA GLU A 144 2.76 17.34 4.58
C GLU A 144 2.61 18.39 5.68
N GLN A 145 1.67 19.33 5.56
CA GLN A 145 0.67 19.48 4.51
C GLN A 145 0.86 20.78 3.70
N ALA A 146 0.55 21.93 4.28
CA ALA A 146 0.60 23.21 3.57
C ALA A 146 1.98 23.85 3.62
N LEU A 147 2.46 24.32 2.48
CA LEU A 147 3.82 24.81 2.36
C LEU A 147 3.84 26.26 1.84
N TYR A 148 4.60 27.12 2.53
CA TYR A 148 4.97 28.47 2.09
C TYR A 148 6.45 28.52 1.77
N VAL A 149 6.82 29.18 0.68
CA VAL A 149 8.19 29.20 0.16
C VAL A 149 8.69 30.63 -0.01
N TRP A 150 9.93 30.90 0.44
CA TRP A 150 10.68 32.13 0.21
C TRP A 150 12.06 31.81 -0.34
N CYS A 151 12.55 32.67 -1.23
CA CYS A 151 13.92 32.64 -1.72
C CYS A 151 14.57 33.99 -1.56
N ASN A 152 15.73 34.05 -0.88
CA ASN A 152 16.51 35.27 -0.64
C ASN A 152 15.65 36.46 -0.12
N GLY A 153 14.79 36.18 0.85
CA GLY A 153 13.90 37.15 1.50
C GLY A 153 12.61 37.47 0.74
N HIS A 154 12.39 36.90 -0.43
CA HIS A 154 11.20 37.14 -1.27
C HIS A 154 10.23 35.98 -1.17
N PHE A 155 8.94 36.28 -1.00
CA PHE A 155 7.90 35.27 -1.08
C PHE A 155 7.81 34.70 -2.51
N VAL A 156 7.88 33.38 -2.64
CA VAL A 156 7.81 32.64 -3.90
C VAL A 156 6.41 32.11 -4.15
N GLY A 157 5.87 31.31 -3.21
CA GLY A 157 4.57 30.71 -3.40
C GLY A 157 4.05 29.90 -2.23
N TYR A 158 2.86 29.33 -2.45
CA TYR A 158 2.11 28.49 -1.52
C TYR A 158 1.53 27.29 -2.25
N ALA A 159 1.45 26.14 -1.58
CA ALA A 159 0.76 24.95 -2.09
C ALA A 159 0.22 24.09 -0.95
N GLU A 160 -0.85 23.35 -1.25
CA GLU A 160 -1.37 22.22 -0.52
C GLU A 160 -1.25 20.96 -1.43
N ASP A 161 -1.69 19.80 -1.00
CA ASP A 161 -1.49 18.46 -1.56
C ASP A 161 -0.13 17.86 -1.19
N SER A 162 -0.17 16.96 -0.22
CA SER A 162 1.04 16.39 0.39
C SER A 162 1.82 15.45 -0.53
N PHE A 163 1.18 14.82 -1.52
CA PHE A 163 1.72 13.64 -2.22
C PHE A 163 2.03 13.85 -3.70
N THR A 164 1.73 15.02 -4.27
CA THR A 164 2.18 15.39 -5.61
C THR A 164 3.20 16.52 -5.55
N PRO A 165 4.08 16.66 -6.56
CA PRO A 165 5.10 17.70 -6.55
C PRO A 165 4.53 19.11 -6.51
N SER A 166 5.07 19.96 -5.63
CA SER A 166 4.82 21.38 -5.62
C SER A 166 6.04 22.12 -6.14
N GLU A 167 5.90 22.81 -7.27
CA GLU A 167 7.01 23.41 -8.00
C GLU A 167 6.87 24.91 -8.15
N PHE A 168 8.01 25.63 -8.07
CA PHE A 168 8.03 27.09 -8.10
C PHE A 168 9.22 27.62 -8.90
N ASP A 169 9.02 28.71 -9.64
CA ASP A 169 10.06 29.43 -10.37
C ASP A 169 10.86 30.34 -9.42
N LEU A 170 12.13 30.01 -9.20
CA LEU A 170 13.06 30.79 -8.38
C LEU A 170 13.85 31.81 -9.19
N THR A 171 13.79 31.78 -10.52
CA THR A 171 14.63 32.63 -11.42
C THR A 171 14.63 34.11 -11.05
N PRO A 172 13.50 34.75 -10.66
CA PRO A 172 13.50 36.15 -10.29
C PRO A 172 14.29 36.48 -9.01
N TYR A 173 14.60 35.48 -8.19
CA TYR A 173 15.12 35.70 -6.85
C TYR A 173 16.48 35.04 -6.62
N ILE A 174 16.87 34.07 -7.47
CA ILE A 174 18.05 33.23 -7.25
C ILE A 174 19.33 33.91 -7.67
N ARG A 175 20.42 33.65 -6.94
CA ARG A 175 21.78 34.11 -7.16
C ARG A 175 22.69 32.96 -7.54
N GLN A 176 23.87 33.23 -8.07
CA GLN A 176 24.84 32.15 -8.35
C GLN A 176 25.39 31.50 -7.07
N THR A 177 25.54 32.31 -6.02
CA THR A 177 26.07 31.85 -4.72
C THR A 177 25.33 32.53 -3.57
N GLY A 178 25.40 31.94 -2.39
CA GLY A 178 24.82 32.47 -1.17
C GLY A 178 23.30 32.54 -1.16
N ASN A 179 22.64 31.54 -1.74
CA ASN A 179 21.17 31.46 -1.74
C ASN A 179 20.64 30.96 -0.40
N ARG A 180 19.48 31.44 -0.03
CA ARG A 180 18.69 30.98 1.12
C ARG A 180 17.30 30.61 0.65
N LEU A 181 16.95 29.33 0.72
CA LEU A 181 15.60 28.80 0.54
C LEU A 181 14.98 28.63 1.93
N CYS A 182 13.87 29.30 2.18
CA CYS A 182 13.14 29.22 3.42
C CYS A 182 11.76 28.64 3.17
N VAL A 183 11.31 27.74 4.05
CA VAL A 183 10.02 27.04 3.91
C VAL A 183 9.33 26.97 5.27
N GLU A 184 8.05 27.31 5.31
CA GLU A 184 7.18 26.93 6.43
C GLU A 184 6.28 25.78 5.97
N VAL A 185 6.21 24.72 6.78
CA VAL A 185 5.27 23.62 6.58
C VAL A 185 4.31 23.59 7.77
N TYR A 186 3.04 23.74 7.49
CA TYR A 186 1.96 23.72 8.47
C TYR A 186 1.32 22.33 8.51
N LYS A 187 1.20 21.75 9.71
CA LYS A 187 0.63 20.41 9.89
C LYS A 187 -0.86 20.34 9.55
N HIS A 188 -1.59 21.43 9.75
CA HIS A 188 -3.02 21.50 9.48
C HIS A 188 -3.37 22.69 8.58
N SER A 189 -4.25 22.42 7.62
CA SER A 189 -4.84 23.40 6.70
C SER A 189 -6.21 22.91 6.24
N SER A 190 -6.83 23.60 5.30
CA SER A 190 -8.02 23.09 4.60
C SER A 190 -7.78 21.71 3.97
N ALA A 191 -6.56 21.44 3.50
CA ALA A 191 -6.18 20.11 2.97
C ALA A 191 -6.35 18.98 3.98
N SER A 192 -6.19 19.23 5.29
CA SER A 192 -6.36 18.20 6.32
C SER A 192 -7.74 17.55 6.35
N TRP A 193 -8.75 18.24 5.83
CA TRP A 193 -10.10 17.71 5.71
C TRP A 193 -10.26 16.73 4.55
N LEU A 194 -9.31 16.73 3.59
CA LEU A 194 -9.26 15.88 2.42
C LEU A 194 -8.14 14.84 2.50
N GLU A 195 -7.29 14.90 3.53
CA GLU A 195 -6.13 14.02 3.75
C GLU A 195 -6.25 13.30 5.09
N ASP A 196 -7.39 12.60 5.26
CA ASP A 196 -7.76 11.89 6.48
C ASP A 196 -7.55 10.37 6.35
N GLN A 197 -6.50 9.97 5.64
CA GLN A 197 -6.17 8.57 5.43
C GLN A 197 -5.90 7.82 6.74
N ASP A 198 -6.16 6.51 6.73
CA ASP A 198 -5.82 5.58 7.80
C ASP A 198 -4.31 5.40 7.91
N PHE A 199 -3.64 6.33 8.58
CA PHE A 199 -2.19 6.31 8.75
C PHE A 199 -1.69 7.15 9.92
N PHE A 200 -0.39 7.04 10.23
CA PHE A 200 0.26 7.92 11.18
C PHE A 200 0.23 9.38 10.70
N ARG A 201 -0.16 10.30 11.58
CA ARG A 201 -0.31 11.74 11.32
C ARG A 201 1.03 12.44 11.47
N PHE A 202 1.75 12.54 10.37
CA PHE A 202 3.04 13.20 10.30
C PHE A 202 2.94 14.61 9.71
N SER A 203 4.12 15.26 9.63
CA SER A 203 4.30 16.55 8.95
C SER A 203 5.73 16.70 8.47
N GLY A 204 5.96 17.67 7.58
CA GLY A 204 7.29 18.05 7.11
C GLY A 204 7.57 17.75 5.65
N LEU A 205 8.83 17.98 5.24
CA LEU A 205 9.34 17.68 3.89
C LEU A 205 9.78 16.23 3.84
N PHE A 206 8.87 15.31 3.52
CA PHE A 206 9.10 13.87 3.65
C PHE A 206 9.54 13.17 2.35
N ARG A 207 9.53 13.88 1.22
CA ARG A 207 10.13 13.46 -0.05
C ARG A 207 11.21 14.45 -0.47
N SER A 208 12.01 14.08 -1.46
CA SER A 208 13.16 14.86 -1.92
C SER A 208 12.80 16.29 -2.33
N VAL A 209 13.74 17.19 -2.09
CA VAL A 209 13.72 18.58 -2.60
C VAL A 209 14.90 18.79 -3.52
N TYR A 210 14.66 19.32 -4.71
CA TYR A 210 15.73 19.60 -5.65
C TYR A 210 15.44 20.85 -6.49
N LEU A 211 16.52 21.42 -7.01
CA LEU A 211 16.45 22.44 -8.05
C LEU A 211 16.60 21.76 -9.41
N TYR A 212 15.97 22.33 -10.42
CA TYR A 212 16.18 21.92 -11.80
C TYR A 212 16.21 23.14 -12.73
N ALA A 213 17.04 23.04 -13.77
CA ALA A 213 17.20 24.10 -14.75
C ALA A 213 16.32 23.85 -15.97
N LYS A 214 15.72 24.93 -16.49
CA LYS A 214 15.01 24.94 -17.77
C LYS A 214 15.83 25.73 -18.76
N PRO A 215 16.34 25.14 -19.87
CA PRO A 215 16.96 25.84 -20.96
C PRO A 215 16.02 26.89 -21.59
N LYS A 216 16.54 27.75 -22.48
CA LYS A 216 15.76 28.82 -23.14
C LYS A 216 14.56 28.28 -23.89
N VAL A 217 14.72 27.19 -24.61
CA VAL A 217 13.62 26.35 -25.07
C VAL A 217 13.72 25.00 -24.34
N HIS A 218 12.61 24.52 -23.83
CA HIS A 218 12.56 23.30 -23.03
C HIS A 218 11.24 22.57 -23.22
N ILE A 219 11.25 21.28 -22.93
CA ILE A 219 10.05 20.46 -22.87
C ILE A 219 9.35 20.75 -21.54
N ARG A 220 8.12 21.24 -21.62
CA ARG A 220 7.27 21.49 -20.46
C ARG A 220 6.55 20.24 -20.01
N ASP A 221 6.07 19.43 -20.98
CA ASP A 221 5.23 18.29 -20.71
C ASP A 221 5.33 17.27 -21.85
N ILE A 222 5.28 15.99 -21.51
CA ILE A 222 5.34 14.87 -22.46
C ILE A 222 4.19 13.92 -22.19
N TRP A 223 3.54 13.46 -23.24
CA TRP A 223 2.72 12.26 -23.21
C TRP A 223 3.04 11.37 -24.41
N LEU A 224 3.71 10.27 -24.15
CA LEU A 224 4.00 9.23 -25.12
C LEU A 224 2.87 8.20 -25.09
N LYS A 225 1.76 8.49 -25.77
CA LYS A 225 0.58 7.65 -25.77
C LYS A 225 0.83 6.40 -26.61
N ALA A 226 1.17 5.29 -25.95
CA ALA A 226 1.49 4.01 -26.57
C ALA A 226 0.28 3.07 -26.48
N GLU A 227 -0.36 2.83 -27.62
CA GLU A 227 -1.55 2.01 -27.75
C GLU A 227 -1.24 0.76 -28.61
N LEU A 228 -1.98 -0.31 -28.39
CA LEU A 228 -1.85 -1.57 -29.13
C LEU A 228 -3.09 -1.79 -29.98
N ALA A 229 -2.92 -1.99 -31.28
CA ALA A 229 -4.01 -2.28 -32.21
C ALA A 229 -4.59 -3.70 -31.98
N GLU A 230 -5.78 -3.95 -32.53
CA GLU A 230 -6.33 -5.30 -32.58
C GLU A 230 -5.36 -6.25 -33.30
N GLY A 231 -5.22 -7.49 -32.79
CA GLY A 231 -4.23 -8.44 -33.29
C GLY A 231 -2.91 -8.44 -32.55
N ASN A 232 -2.68 -7.47 -31.65
CA ASN A 232 -1.57 -7.40 -30.68
C ASN A 232 -0.15 -7.44 -31.30
N THR A 233 0.03 -6.95 -32.51
CA THR A 233 1.34 -6.92 -33.21
C THR A 233 1.70 -5.55 -33.76
N THR A 234 0.73 -4.62 -33.77
CA THR A 234 0.92 -3.26 -34.26
C THR A 234 0.73 -2.29 -33.10
N GLY A 235 1.75 -1.48 -32.85
CA GLY A 235 1.71 -0.37 -31.88
C GLY A 235 1.38 0.94 -32.59
N LEU A 236 0.64 1.80 -31.90
CA LEU A 236 0.38 3.17 -32.28
C LEU A 236 0.95 4.09 -31.22
N LEU A 237 2.01 4.84 -31.55
CA LEU A 237 2.62 5.82 -30.65
C LEU A 237 2.21 7.23 -31.09
N THR A 238 1.53 7.95 -30.20
CA THR A 238 1.22 9.38 -30.40
C THR A 238 2.05 10.21 -29.43
N PRO A 239 3.15 10.84 -29.90
CA PRO A 239 4.01 11.65 -29.06
C PRO A 239 3.46 13.08 -28.93
N ILE A 240 2.87 13.39 -27.78
CA ILE A 240 2.35 14.74 -27.48
C ILE A 240 3.40 15.44 -26.63
N VAL A 241 4.12 16.40 -27.22
CA VAL A 241 5.18 17.16 -26.54
C VAL A 241 4.82 18.64 -26.53
N LYS A 242 4.78 19.23 -25.34
CA LYS A 242 4.52 20.66 -25.14
C LYS A 242 5.83 21.37 -24.84
N LEU A 243 6.23 22.27 -25.69
CA LEU A 243 7.41 23.13 -25.52
C LEU A 243 7.04 24.45 -24.84
N ASP A 244 8.03 25.08 -24.16
CA ASP A 244 7.93 26.41 -23.58
C ASP A 244 9.24 27.15 -23.78
N GLY A 245 9.20 28.52 -23.72
CA GLY A 245 10.34 29.40 -23.94
C GLY A 245 10.50 29.85 -25.40
N GLU A 246 11.72 29.86 -25.91
CA GLU A 246 12.06 30.31 -27.28
C GLU A 246 11.79 29.18 -28.29
N THR A 247 10.51 28.88 -28.57
CA THR A 247 10.09 27.69 -29.34
C THR A 247 10.18 27.81 -30.85
N ASP A 248 10.36 29.01 -31.39
CA ASP A 248 10.41 29.25 -32.84
C ASP A 248 11.61 28.52 -33.47
N GLY A 249 11.35 27.63 -34.45
CA GLY A 249 12.38 26.84 -35.12
C GLY A 249 12.93 25.67 -34.30
N ALA A 250 12.45 25.46 -33.06
CA ALA A 250 12.80 24.29 -32.27
C ALA A 250 12.19 23.02 -32.86
N ARG A 251 12.87 21.90 -32.69
CA ARG A 251 12.39 20.58 -33.12
C ARG A 251 12.69 19.49 -32.08
N VAL A 252 11.83 18.50 -32.02
CA VAL A 252 12.00 17.35 -31.16
C VAL A 252 12.26 16.11 -32.02
N HIS A 253 13.35 15.43 -31.74
CA HIS A 253 13.73 14.19 -32.36
C HIS A 253 13.42 13.03 -31.41
N LEU A 254 12.75 12.00 -31.90
CA LEU A 254 12.44 10.79 -31.14
C LEU A 254 13.22 9.60 -31.73
N ARG A 255 13.98 8.92 -30.87
CA ARG A 255 14.55 7.62 -31.15
C ARG A 255 13.89 6.59 -30.24
N LEU A 256 13.22 5.58 -30.83
CA LEU A 256 12.59 4.49 -30.13
C LEU A 256 13.31 3.17 -30.43
N THR A 257 13.72 2.44 -29.37
CA THR A 257 14.44 1.16 -29.51
C THR A 257 13.75 0.05 -28.69
N ASP A 258 14.01 -1.22 -29.05
CA ASP A 258 13.48 -2.40 -28.37
C ASP A 258 14.39 -2.98 -27.27
N GLY A 259 15.45 -2.25 -26.90
CA GLY A 259 16.47 -2.67 -25.92
C GLY A 259 17.69 -3.38 -26.54
N GLU A 260 17.68 -3.74 -27.83
CA GLU A 260 18.80 -4.35 -28.58
C GLU A 260 19.52 -3.34 -29.49
N GLU A 261 19.44 -2.05 -29.23
CA GLU A 261 20.00 -0.96 -30.08
C GLU A 261 19.34 -0.81 -31.47
N PHE A 262 18.39 -1.68 -31.84
CA PHE A 262 17.65 -1.55 -33.09
C PHE A 262 16.61 -0.45 -32.99
N ALA A 263 16.73 0.58 -33.84
CA ALA A 263 15.77 1.67 -33.89
C ALA A 263 14.51 1.24 -34.65
N LEU A 264 13.38 1.23 -33.95
CA LEU A 264 12.05 1.08 -34.54
C LEU A 264 11.56 2.37 -35.18
N PHE A 265 12.01 3.51 -34.64
CA PHE A 265 11.75 4.85 -35.13
C PHE A 265 12.93 5.76 -34.77
N ASP A 266 13.35 6.66 -35.69
CA ASP A 266 14.51 7.54 -35.49
C ASP A 266 14.36 8.80 -36.37
N GLU A 267 13.37 9.66 -36.08
CA GLU A 267 13.02 10.84 -36.86
C GLU A 267 12.51 11.99 -35.98
N ASP A 268 12.41 13.18 -36.59
CA ASP A 268 11.75 14.30 -35.93
C ASP A 268 10.24 14.09 -35.86
N ILE A 269 9.64 14.49 -34.73
CA ILE A 269 8.21 14.31 -34.48
C ILE A 269 7.45 15.64 -34.57
N ASP A 270 6.21 15.54 -35.05
CA ASP A 270 5.28 16.69 -35.19
C ASP A 270 3.96 16.50 -34.42
N GLY A 271 3.89 15.45 -33.59
CA GLY A 271 2.69 15.06 -32.86
C GLY A 271 1.77 14.11 -33.61
N SER A 272 2.10 13.76 -34.85
CA SER A 272 1.36 12.73 -35.60
C SER A 272 1.57 11.35 -35.03
N ALA A 273 0.55 10.50 -35.16
CA ALA A 273 0.63 9.11 -34.72
C ALA A 273 1.60 8.30 -35.59
N ILE A 274 2.45 7.51 -34.95
CA ILE A 274 3.47 6.64 -35.54
C ILE A 274 2.99 5.21 -35.45
N GLU A 275 2.84 4.51 -36.58
CA GLU A 275 2.50 3.10 -36.62
C GLU A 275 3.78 2.26 -36.62
N LEU A 276 3.85 1.31 -35.68
CA LEU A 276 4.99 0.43 -35.44
C LEU A 276 4.57 -1.03 -35.60
N SER A 277 5.30 -1.78 -36.41
CA SER A 277 5.03 -3.20 -36.63
C SER A 277 5.90 -4.10 -35.74
N ALA A 278 5.46 -5.34 -35.53
CA ALA A 278 6.15 -6.35 -34.73
C ALA A 278 6.34 -5.96 -33.24
N ILE A 279 5.40 -5.21 -32.69
CA ILE A 279 5.41 -4.83 -31.28
C ILE A 279 5.02 -6.03 -30.40
N HIS A 280 5.74 -6.19 -29.30
CA HIS A 280 5.41 -7.13 -28.22
C HIS A 280 4.56 -6.43 -27.17
N PRO A 281 3.35 -6.95 -26.84
CA PRO A 281 2.47 -6.37 -25.85
C PRO A 281 3.07 -6.41 -24.45
N TRP A 282 2.86 -5.32 -23.70
CA TRP A 282 3.16 -5.29 -22.27
C TRP A 282 2.05 -6.00 -21.47
N SER A 283 2.44 -6.89 -20.56
CA SER A 283 1.54 -7.51 -19.57
C SER A 283 2.33 -7.89 -18.31
N HIS A 284 1.63 -8.41 -17.28
CA HIS A 284 2.29 -8.96 -16.09
C HIS A 284 3.27 -10.08 -16.42
N GLU A 285 2.89 -10.98 -17.31
CA GLU A 285 3.70 -12.14 -17.71
C GLU A 285 4.88 -11.75 -18.60
N THR A 286 4.70 -10.71 -19.41
CA THR A 286 5.69 -10.22 -20.37
C THR A 286 5.75 -8.70 -20.35
N PRO A 287 6.42 -8.09 -19.33
CA PRO A 287 6.47 -6.65 -19.18
C PRO A 287 7.50 -6.00 -20.12
N VAL A 288 7.27 -6.12 -21.43
CA VAL A 288 8.15 -5.58 -22.46
C VAL A 288 8.02 -4.06 -22.50
N LEU A 289 9.15 -3.38 -22.37
CA LEU A 289 9.25 -1.93 -22.52
C LEU A 289 10.16 -1.57 -23.67
N TYR A 290 9.84 -0.46 -24.32
CA TYR A 290 10.60 0.17 -25.39
C TYR A 290 11.23 1.46 -24.86
N HIS A 291 12.46 1.74 -25.28
CA HIS A 291 13.22 2.88 -24.80
C HIS A 291 13.07 4.05 -25.77
N ALA A 292 12.35 5.07 -25.34
CA ALA A 292 12.19 6.33 -26.07
C ALA A 292 13.26 7.33 -25.58
N LEU A 293 13.98 7.91 -26.52
CA LEU A 293 14.91 9.00 -26.27
C LEU A 293 14.45 10.23 -27.07
N LEU A 294 14.03 11.27 -26.35
CA LEU A 294 13.66 12.53 -26.95
C LEU A 294 14.85 13.48 -26.88
N THR A 295 15.19 14.11 -28.00
CA THR A 295 16.23 15.15 -28.06
C THR A 295 15.61 16.43 -28.57
N LEU A 296 15.65 17.47 -27.76
CA LEU A 296 15.20 18.82 -28.15
C LEU A 296 16.37 19.61 -28.71
N TYR A 297 16.16 20.14 -29.92
CA TYR A 297 17.08 21.07 -30.59
C TYR A 297 16.45 22.47 -30.68
N ASP A 298 17.27 23.50 -30.49
CA ASP A 298 16.86 24.88 -30.80
C ASP A 298 16.88 25.18 -32.30
N ALA A 299 16.55 26.43 -32.67
CA ALA A 299 16.53 26.89 -34.05
C ALA A 299 17.92 26.81 -34.77
N ASP A 300 19.01 26.88 -34.02
CA ASP A 300 20.38 26.77 -34.54
C ASP A 300 20.85 25.31 -34.63
N GLY A 301 20.04 24.36 -34.19
CA GLY A 301 20.33 22.94 -34.19
C GLY A 301 21.18 22.48 -32.99
N ALA A 302 21.33 23.29 -31.94
CA ALA A 302 22.02 22.89 -30.73
C ALA A 302 21.10 22.11 -29.81
N VAL A 303 21.64 21.04 -29.19
CA VAL A 303 20.89 20.23 -28.21
C VAL A 303 20.64 21.04 -26.95
N GLN A 304 19.39 21.12 -26.55
CA GLN A 304 18.94 21.78 -25.31
C GLN A 304 18.68 20.80 -24.21
N GLU A 305 17.97 19.71 -24.50
CA GLU A 305 17.60 18.66 -23.56
C GLU A 305 17.58 17.30 -24.24
N VAL A 306 17.90 16.27 -23.45
CA VAL A 306 17.75 14.85 -23.80
C VAL A 306 16.97 14.17 -22.68
N LEU A 307 15.90 13.45 -23.03
CA LEU A 307 15.00 12.82 -22.07
C LEU A 307 14.79 11.36 -22.42
N PRO A 308 15.22 10.44 -21.55
CA PRO A 308 14.87 9.01 -21.67
C PRO A 308 13.48 8.76 -21.09
N TYR A 309 12.73 7.87 -21.74
CA TYR A 309 11.45 7.36 -21.23
C TYR A 309 11.26 5.90 -21.63
N ASP A 310 10.78 5.07 -20.70
CA ASP A 310 10.41 3.69 -20.97
C ASP A 310 8.89 3.62 -21.19
N ILE A 311 8.44 3.03 -22.30
CA ILE A 311 7.03 2.88 -22.65
C ILE A 311 6.67 1.44 -23.01
N GLY A 312 5.47 1.01 -22.66
CA GLY A 312 4.94 -0.30 -23.06
C GLY A 312 3.66 -0.15 -23.90
N PHE A 313 3.54 -0.97 -24.92
CA PHE A 313 2.34 -0.97 -25.75
C PHE A 313 1.32 -1.94 -25.19
N ARG A 314 0.11 -1.45 -24.91
CA ARG A 314 -1.01 -2.24 -24.40
C ARG A 314 -2.34 -1.70 -24.88
N ARG A 315 -3.37 -2.55 -24.82
CA ARG A 315 -4.77 -2.15 -24.97
C ARG A 315 -5.53 -2.61 -23.73
N PHE A 316 -6.00 -1.64 -22.94
CA PHE A 316 -6.87 -1.90 -21.79
C PHE A 316 -8.27 -1.40 -22.11
N GLU A 317 -9.27 -2.27 -22.03
CA GLU A 317 -10.60 -1.99 -22.51
C GLU A 317 -11.68 -2.70 -21.69
N MET A 318 -12.88 -2.11 -21.65
CA MET A 318 -14.09 -2.76 -21.13
C MET A 318 -14.81 -3.46 -22.30
N LYS A 319 -14.88 -4.79 -22.25
CA LYS A 319 -15.56 -5.59 -23.25
C LYS A 319 -16.62 -6.47 -22.60
N ASP A 320 -17.89 -6.29 -23.00
CA ASP A 320 -19.03 -7.04 -22.47
C ASP A 320 -19.15 -7.00 -20.92
N GLY A 321 -18.72 -5.90 -20.30
CA GLY A 321 -18.70 -5.71 -18.86
C GLY A 321 -17.55 -6.46 -18.17
N ILE A 322 -16.47 -6.76 -18.88
CA ILE A 322 -15.25 -7.41 -18.39
C ILE A 322 -14.05 -6.52 -18.74
N MET A 323 -13.18 -6.27 -17.78
CA MET A 323 -11.92 -5.58 -18.02
C MET A 323 -10.95 -6.53 -18.71
N CYS A 324 -10.43 -6.11 -19.86
CA CYS A 324 -9.52 -6.88 -20.68
C CYS A 324 -8.22 -6.13 -20.94
N LEU A 325 -7.09 -6.83 -20.84
CA LEU A 325 -5.78 -6.36 -21.26
C LEU A 325 -5.35 -7.17 -22.49
N ASN A 326 -5.04 -6.47 -23.59
CA ASN A 326 -4.65 -7.07 -24.86
C ASN A 326 -5.65 -8.11 -25.39
N GLY A 327 -6.95 -7.89 -25.10
CA GLY A 327 -8.04 -8.78 -25.50
C GLY A 327 -8.30 -9.95 -24.55
N SER A 328 -7.50 -10.14 -23.50
CA SER A 328 -7.69 -11.18 -22.48
C SER A 328 -8.24 -10.60 -21.17
N ARG A 329 -9.14 -11.35 -20.53
CA ARG A 329 -9.68 -11.00 -19.20
C ARG A 329 -8.53 -10.84 -18.19
N ILE A 330 -8.52 -9.74 -17.45
CA ILE A 330 -7.55 -9.48 -16.38
C ILE A 330 -8.10 -9.94 -15.03
N ILE A 331 -7.22 -10.43 -14.16
CA ILE A 331 -7.51 -10.74 -12.76
C ILE A 331 -6.51 -9.99 -11.87
N PHE A 332 -7.02 -9.26 -10.91
CA PHE A 332 -6.22 -8.55 -9.92
C PHE A 332 -5.95 -9.45 -8.71
N ASN A 333 -4.73 -9.96 -8.62
CA ASN A 333 -4.15 -10.57 -7.42
C ASN A 333 -3.40 -9.45 -6.69
N GLY A 334 -4.15 -8.53 -6.10
CA GLY A 334 -3.66 -7.24 -5.68
C GLY A 334 -3.44 -7.07 -4.19
N VAL A 335 -2.72 -6.01 -3.85
CA VAL A 335 -2.57 -5.48 -2.49
C VAL A 335 -2.74 -3.97 -2.48
N ASN A 336 -3.26 -3.43 -1.39
CA ASN A 336 -3.18 -2.01 -1.08
C ASN A 336 -1.80 -1.70 -0.51
N ARG A 337 -1.16 -0.60 -0.92
CA ARG A 337 0.20 -0.29 -0.48
C ARG A 337 0.33 1.14 -0.01
N HIS A 338 0.54 1.31 1.31
CA HIS A 338 1.15 2.51 1.86
C HIS A 338 2.67 2.52 1.59
N GLU A 339 3.24 3.70 1.40
CA GLU A 339 4.70 3.87 1.48
C GLU A 339 5.09 3.81 2.94
N TRP A 340 5.92 2.83 3.35
CA TRP A 340 6.28 2.65 4.75
C TRP A 340 7.66 2.07 4.96
N ASN A 341 8.31 2.57 6.01
CA ASN A 341 9.55 2.05 6.59
C ASN A 341 9.51 2.26 8.11
N PRO A 342 9.89 1.27 8.94
CA PRO A 342 9.74 1.36 10.39
C PRO A 342 10.68 2.37 11.08
N GLU A 343 11.65 2.94 10.38
CA GLU A 343 12.53 3.99 10.90
C GLU A 343 12.19 5.37 10.34
N LYS A 344 11.66 5.43 9.11
CA LYS A 344 11.49 6.66 8.33
C LYS A 344 10.02 7.04 8.11
N GLY A 345 9.06 6.19 8.51
CA GLY A 345 7.65 6.38 8.17
C GLY A 345 7.44 6.33 6.65
N ARG A 346 6.80 7.35 6.09
CA ARG A 346 6.55 7.46 4.63
C ARG A 346 7.73 8.04 3.83
N ALA A 347 8.82 8.46 4.50
CA ALA A 347 10.02 8.95 3.82
C ALA A 347 10.90 7.79 3.33
N ILE A 348 10.32 6.93 2.50
CA ILE A 348 10.99 5.74 1.95
C ILE A 348 11.99 6.10 0.85
N ASP A 349 12.92 5.18 0.59
CA ASP A 349 13.86 5.27 -0.52
C ASP A 349 13.70 4.12 -1.54
N GLU A 350 14.52 4.13 -2.58
CA GLU A 350 14.45 3.14 -3.66
C GLU A 350 14.71 1.71 -3.16
N SER A 351 15.51 1.52 -2.10
CA SER A 351 15.76 0.19 -1.52
C SER A 351 14.50 -0.41 -0.89
N ASP A 352 13.66 0.42 -0.26
CA ASP A 352 12.38 0.01 0.30
C ASP A 352 11.41 -0.44 -0.82
N MET A 353 11.42 0.27 -1.95
CA MET A 353 10.60 -0.06 -3.13
C MET A 353 11.04 -1.38 -3.77
N HIS A 354 12.35 -1.60 -3.92
CA HIS A 354 12.87 -2.86 -4.44
C HIS A 354 12.57 -4.06 -3.52
N ALA A 355 12.62 -3.86 -2.20
CA ALA A 355 12.24 -4.89 -1.24
C ALA A 355 10.76 -5.26 -1.38
N ALA A 356 9.86 -4.29 -1.52
CA ALA A 356 8.45 -4.52 -1.77
C ALA A 356 8.21 -5.28 -3.09
N MET A 357 8.87 -4.86 -4.18
CA MET A 357 8.76 -5.52 -5.48
C MET A 357 9.22 -6.99 -5.43
N ALA A 358 10.28 -7.28 -4.68
CA ALA A 358 10.74 -8.66 -4.47
C ALA A 358 9.70 -9.52 -3.73
N VAL A 359 8.99 -8.94 -2.75
CA VAL A 359 7.86 -9.61 -2.06
C VAL A 359 6.73 -9.90 -3.03
N PHE A 360 6.33 -8.92 -3.85
CA PHE A 360 5.26 -9.07 -4.83
C PHE A 360 5.53 -10.25 -5.78
N LYS A 361 6.72 -10.26 -6.38
CA LYS A 361 7.11 -11.31 -7.35
C LYS A 361 7.12 -12.72 -6.76
N ARG A 362 7.67 -12.90 -5.55
CA ARG A 362 7.75 -14.26 -4.97
C ARG A 362 6.41 -14.77 -4.41
N ASN A 363 5.41 -13.90 -4.28
CA ASN A 363 4.10 -14.23 -3.71
C ASN A 363 2.94 -14.12 -4.71
N ASN A 364 3.23 -14.08 -6.02
CA ASN A 364 2.25 -14.03 -7.11
C ASN A 364 1.32 -12.80 -7.07
N ILE A 365 1.77 -11.70 -6.44
CA ILE A 365 1.05 -10.42 -6.43
C ILE A 365 1.33 -9.74 -7.77
N ASN A 366 0.27 -9.45 -8.54
CA ASN A 366 0.36 -8.86 -9.88
C ASN A 366 -0.23 -7.45 -9.97
N ALA A 367 -0.80 -6.94 -8.87
CA ALA A 367 -1.47 -5.65 -8.87
C ALA A 367 -1.26 -4.89 -7.56
N VAL A 368 -1.31 -3.56 -7.65
CA VAL A 368 -1.23 -2.65 -6.50
C VAL A 368 -2.24 -1.52 -6.65
N ARG A 369 -2.89 -1.15 -5.55
CA ARG A 369 -3.60 0.12 -5.41
C ARG A 369 -2.74 1.03 -4.54
N THR A 370 -2.47 2.24 -5.03
CA THR A 370 -1.67 3.23 -4.29
C THR A 370 -2.53 3.88 -3.20
N CYS A 371 -2.84 3.13 -2.16
CA CYS A 371 -3.75 3.58 -1.10
C CYS A 371 -3.08 4.64 -0.21
N HIS A 372 -3.66 5.80 -0.01
CA HIS A 372 -4.74 6.46 -0.74
C HIS A 372 -4.19 7.79 -1.26
N TYR A 373 -3.08 7.71 -2.00
CA TYR A 373 -2.32 8.85 -2.51
C TYR A 373 -1.31 8.41 -3.59
N PRO A 374 -0.91 9.29 -4.51
CA PRO A 374 0.14 9.00 -5.47
C PRO A 374 1.47 8.66 -4.77
N ASN A 375 2.04 7.49 -5.11
CA ASN A 375 3.34 7.07 -4.58
C ASN A 375 4.49 7.88 -5.23
N GLN A 376 5.74 7.68 -4.80
CA GLN A 376 6.90 8.31 -5.43
C GLN A 376 7.06 7.81 -6.87
N SER A 377 7.45 8.69 -7.81
CA SER A 377 7.56 8.39 -9.26
C SER A 377 8.37 7.12 -9.54
N ARG A 378 9.44 6.87 -8.79
CA ARG A 378 10.26 5.67 -8.99
C ARG A 378 9.50 4.35 -8.79
N TRP A 379 8.44 4.34 -7.98
CA TRP A 379 7.59 3.16 -7.82
C TRP A 379 6.87 2.78 -9.11
N TYR A 380 6.42 3.75 -9.87
CA TYR A 380 5.74 3.54 -11.15
C TYR A 380 6.68 2.94 -12.19
N ASP A 381 7.93 3.42 -12.30
CA ASP A 381 8.97 2.81 -13.13
C ASP A 381 9.18 1.33 -12.79
N LEU A 382 9.19 1.00 -11.49
CA LEU A 382 9.35 -0.37 -11.03
C LEU A 382 8.13 -1.23 -11.38
N CYS A 383 6.92 -0.69 -11.30
CA CYS A 383 5.70 -1.37 -11.72
C CYS A 383 5.68 -1.63 -13.23
N ASP A 384 6.06 -0.63 -14.04
CA ASP A 384 6.21 -0.78 -15.50
C ASP A 384 7.18 -1.92 -15.86
N LYS A 385 8.38 -1.92 -15.25
CA LYS A 385 9.44 -2.90 -15.50
C LYS A 385 9.13 -4.31 -15.01
N ASN A 386 8.27 -4.42 -14.01
CA ASN A 386 7.95 -5.69 -13.38
C ASN A 386 6.56 -6.22 -13.72
N GLY A 387 5.79 -5.51 -14.53
CA GLY A 387 4.47 -5.95 -14.96
C GLY A 387 3.43 -5.91 -13.83
N ILE A 388 3.50 -4.95 -12.91
CA ILE A 388 2.53 -4.82 -11.82
C ILE A 388 1.42 -3.86 -12.27
N TYR A 389 0.20 -4.34 -12.36
CA TYR A 389 -0.97 -3.53 -12.68
C TYR A 389 -1.28 -2.53 -11.57
N MET A 390 -1.65 -1.30 -11.93
CA MET A 390 -1.90 -0.25 -10.94
C MET A 390 -3.31 0.32 -11.03
N ILE A 391 -3.92 0.47 -9.86
CA ILE A 391 -4.93 1.51 -9.61
C ILE A 391 -4.18 2.66 -8.96
N ASP A 392 -4.05 3.76 -9.69
CA ASP A 392 -3.41 4.98 -9.20
C ASP A 392 -4.45 5.89 -8.57
N GLU A 393 -4.23 6.27 -7.30
CA GLU A 393 -5.26 6.90 -6.51
C GLU A 393 -4.92 8.33 -6.11
N THR A 394 -5.88 9.21 -6.37
CA THR A 394 -5.79 10.62 -5.99
C THR A 394 -5.72 10.77 -4.47
N ASN A 395 -4.89 11.70 -4.01
CA ASN A 395 -4.78 12.06 -2.59
C ASN A 395 -6.07 12.70 -2.10
N LEU A 396 -7.05 11.87 -1.75
CA LEU A 396 -8.36 12.26 -1.25
C LEU A 396 -8.92 11.18 -0.34
N GLU A 397 -9.07 11.52 0.92
CA GLU A 397 -9.86 10.78 1.90
C GLU A 397 -10.46 11.75 2.92
N SER A 398 -11.73 11.58 3.24
CA SER A 398 -12.45 12.43 4.20
C SER A 398 -13.37 11.60 5.12
N HIS A 399 -12.89 10.43 5.56
CA HIS A 399 -13.65 9.44 6.30
C HIS A 399 -14.29 10.00 7.56
N GLY A 400 -13.57 10.83 8.34
CA GLY A 400 -14.09 11.46 9.53
C GLY A 400 -15.28 12.39 9.28
N SER A 401 -15.34 13.05 8.11
CA SER A 401 -16.52 13.85 7.73
C SER A 401 -17.68 12.96 7.28
N TRP A 402 -17.39 11.86 6.59
CA TRP A 402 -18.41 10.88 6.18
C TRP A 402 -19.12 10.24 7.38
N GLN A 403 -18.42 9.93 8.45
CA GLN A 403 -19.02 9.38 9.67
C GLN A 403 -20.03 10.34 10.34
N LYS A 404 -19.95 11.63 10.05
CA LYS A 404 -20.91 12.63 10.52
C LYS A 404 -22.16 12.73 9.65
N LEU A 405 -22.18 12.06 8.50
CA LEU A 405 -23.32 12.06 7.58
C LEU A 405 -24.58 11.51 8.28
N GLY A 406 -25.67 12.30 8.26
CA GLY A 406 -26.90 11.97 8.97
C GLY A 406 -26.89 12.23 10.48
N VAL A 407 -25.72 12.55 11.06
CA VAL A 407 -25.58 12.94 12.46
C VAL A 407 -25.50 14.45 12.60
N VAL A 408 -24.85 15.13 11.63
CA VAL A 408 -24.74 16.57 11.53
C VAL A 408 -25.23 17.04 10.15
N GLU A 409 -25.29 18.36 9.96
CA GLU A 409 -25.72 18.92 8.68
C GLU A 409 -24.79 18.55 7.51
N PRO A 410 -25.26 18.52 6.25
CA PRO A 410 -24.48 18.06 5.09
C PRO A 410 -23.18 18.83 4.82
N SER A 411 -23.04 20.08 5.27
CA SER A 411 -21.80 20.87 5.10
C SER A 411 -20.58 20.32 5.84
N TRP A 412 -20.73 19.31 6.68
CA TRP A 412 -19.63 18.55 7.25
C TRP A 412 -19.03 17.52 6.28
N ASN A 413 -19.81 17.13 5.26
CA ASN A 413 -19.43 16.06 4.34
C ASN A 413 -18.63 16.63 3.16
N VAL A 414 -17.32 16.72 3.32
CA VAL A 414 -16.41 17.24 2.30
C VAL A 414 -15.76 16.11 1.49
N PRO A 415 -15.42 16.31 0.20
CA PRO A 415 -15.82 17.47 -0.61
C PRO A 415 -17.31 17.49 -0.96
N GLY A 416 -17.99 16.33 -1.05
CA GLY A 416 -19.40 16.17 -1.32
C GLY A 416 -19.84 16.87 -2.61
N SER A 417 -20.75 17.86 -2.46
CA SER A 417 -21.21 18.73 -3.54
C SER A 417 -21.07 20.19 -3.14
N LEU A 418 -19.97 20.56 -2.51
CA LEU A 418 -19.69 21.89 -1.98
C LEU A 418 -18.78 22.63 -2.97
N PRO A 419 -19.28 23.66 -3.70
CA PRO A 419 -18.54 24.27 -4.81
C PRO A 419 -17.16 24.81 -4.47
N GLU A 420 -16.95 25.20 -3.21
CA GLU A 420 -15.66 25.72 -2.71
C GLU A 420 -14.56 24.65 -2.65
N TRP A 421 -14.90 23.36 -2.66
CA TRP A 421 -13.95 22.25 -2.62
C TRP A 421 -13.65 21.67 -4.01
N ARG A 422 -14.50 21.96 -4.99
CA ARG A 422 -14.44 21.35 -6.31
C ARG A 422 -13.11 21.52 -7.01
N ASP A 423 -12.61 22.77 -7.07
CA ASP A 423 -11.40 23.07 -7.84
C ASP A 423 -10.15 22.44 -7.21
N CYS A 424 -10.06 22.37 -5.88
CA CYS A 424 -8.92 21.73 -5.22
C CYS A 424 -8.91 20.21 -5.40
N VAL A 425 -10.05 19.51 -5.41
CA VAL A 425 -10.06 18.05 -5.65
C VAL A 425 -9.80 17.71 -7.12
N VAL A 426 -10.29 18.53 -8.06
CA VAL A 426 -9.97 18.39 -9.48
C VAL A 426 -8.49 18.69 -9.76
N ASP A 427 -7.88 19.65 -9.04
CA ASP A 427 -6.44 19.92 -9.13
C ASP A 427 -5.59 18.74 -8.65
N ARG A 428 -6.01 18.04 -7.58
CA ARG A 428 -5.36 16.79 -7.10
C ARG A 428 -5.40 15.69 -8.17
N ALA A 429 -6.57 15.48 -8.77
CA ALA A 429 -6.72 14.53 -9.89
C ALA A 429 -5.84 14.90 -11.08
N ARG A 430 -5.76 16.22 -11.44
CA ARG A 430 -4.91 16.71 -12.50
C ARG A 430 -3.42 16.53 -12.18
N SER A 431 -3.00 16.84 -10.97
CA SER A 431 -1.60 16.72 -10.55
C SER A 431 -1.11 15.28 -10.63
N MET A 432 -1.91 14.30 -10.20
CA MET A 432 -1.64 12.88 -10.35
C MET A 432 -1.59 12.48 -11.84
N PHE A 433 -2.64 12.79 -12.60
CA PHE A 433 -2.73 12.45 -14.02
C PHE A 433 -1.56 12.99 -14.84
N GLU A 434 -1.27 14.28 -14.73
CA GLU A 434 -0.21 14.91 -15.52
C GLU A 434 1.16 14.29 -15.20
N ARG A 435 1.42 13.96 -13.94
CA ARG A 435 2.66 13.30 -13.52
C ARG A 435 2.75 11.87 -14.07
N ASP A 436 1.68 11.07 -13.95
CA ASP A 436 1.75 9.62 -14.08
C ASP A 436 1.21 9.06 -15.40
N LYS A 437 0.68 9.91 -16.29
CA LYS A 437 0.01 9.53 -17.56
C LYS A 437 0.86 8.67 -18.51
N ASN A 438 2.20 8.73 -18.41
CA ASN A 438 3.10 7.95 -19.27
C ASN A 438 3.31 6.51 -18.77
N HIS A 439 2.98 6.20 -17.51
CA HIS A 439 3.24 4.88 -16.94
C HIS A 439 2.30 3.82 -17.50
N THR A 440 2.91 2.78 -18.07
CA THR A 440 2.19 1.67 -18.71
C THR A 440 1.42 0.84 -17.70
N ALA A 441 1.94 0.70 -16.48
CA ALA A 441 1.35 -0.06 -15.39
C ALA A 441 0.01 0.52 -14.90
N VAL A 442 -0.20 1.84 -15.01
CA VAL A 442 -1.44 2.50 -14.60
C VAL A 442 -2.56 2.11 -15.55
N LEU A 443 -3.51 1.32 -15.08
CA LEU A 443 -4.68 0.85 -15.84
C LEU A 443 -5.95 1.63 -15.47
N ILE A 444 -6.05 2.08 -14.24
CA ILE A 444 -7.26 2.66 -13.65
C ILE A 444 -6.86 3.92 -12.87
N TRP A 445 -7.58 5.02 -13.12
CA TRP A 445 -7.53 6.23 -12.32
C TRP A 445 -8.57 6.17 -11.21
N SER A 446 -8.16 6.30 -9.96
CA SER A 446 -9.07 6.33 -8.82
C SER A 446 -9.26 7.74 -8.27
N CYS A 447 -10.52 8.10 -8.02
CA CYS A 447 -10.87 9.44 -7.54
C CYS A 447 -10.52 9.65 -6.05
N GLY A 448 -10.12 8.62 -5.32
CA GLY A 448 -9.82 8.69 -3.88
C GLY A 448 -10.46 7.56 -3.10
N ASN A 449 -10.49 7.72 -1.79
CA ASN A 449 -10.96 6.74 -0.82
C ASN A 449 -11.99 7.36 0.13
N GLU A 450 -12.85 6.56 0.69
CA GLU A 450 -13.76 6.77 1.83
C GLU A 450 -14.25 8.21 2.04
N SER A 451 -14.65 8.83 0.93
CA SER A 451 -15.32 10.12 0.88
C SER A 451 -16.71 9.93 0.30
N TYR A 452 -17.72 10.56 0.87
CA TYR A 452 -19.09 10.39 0.37
C TYR A 452 -19.25 10.99 -1.03
N ALA A 453 -19.70 10.17 -1.99
CA ALA A 453 -19.80 10.57 -3.39
C ALA A 453 -20.70 11.80 -3.57
N GLY A 454 -20.28 12.72 -4.42
CA GLY A 454 -20.97 13.97 -4.73
C GLY A 454 -20.53 14.56 -6.07
N GLU A 455 -20.98 15.78 -6.35
CA GLU A 455 -20.68 16.48 -7.61
C GLU A 455 -19.19 16.76 -7.78
N ASP A 456 -18.44 16.92 -6.68
CA ASP A 456 -17.02 17.28 -6.76
C ASP A 456 -16.19 16.08 -7.19
N ILE A 457 -16.47 14.88 -6.65
CA ILE A 457 -15.84 13.61 -7.10
C ILE A 457 -16.31 13.27 -8.52
N ARG A 458 -17.58 13.56 -8.89
CA ARG A 458 -18.04 13.43 -10.29
C ARG A 458 -17.25 14.31 -11.24
N ALA A 459 -16.86 15.52 -10.81
CA ALA A 459 -16.01 16.40 -11.61
C ALA A 459 -14.59 15.84 -11.79
N MET A 460 -14.02 15.17 -10.78
CA MET A 460 -12.74 14.45 -10.92
C MET A 460 -12.85 13.32 -11.95
N ALA A 461 -13.90 12.50 -11.87
CA ALA A 461 -14.14 11.41 -12.82
C ALA A 461 -14.32 11.93 -14.27
N ALA A 462 -15.03 13.05 -14.43
CA ALA A 462 -15.19 13.72 -15.72
C ALA A 462 -13.83 14.20 -16.27
N PHE A 463 -12.98 14.78 -15.42
CA PHE A 463 -11.64 15.20 -15.79
C PHE A 463 -10.80 14.04 -16.34
N PHE A 464 -10.78 12.88 -15.66
CA PHE A 464 -10.05 11.71 -16.15
C PHE A 464 -10.58 11.22 -17.49
N ARG A 465 -11.89 11.08 -17.65
CA ARG A 465 -12.52 10.59 -18.91
C ARG A 465 -12.30 11.53 -20.09
N GLU A 466 -12.31 12.84 -19.84
CA GLU A 466 -12.07 13.85 -20.88
C GLU A 466 -10.62 13.85 -21.36
N ASN A 467 -9.66 13.61 -20.45
CA ASN A 467 -8.24 13.69 -20.76
C ASN A 467 -7.65 12.32 -21.15
N ASP A 468 -8.15 11.22 -20.59
CA ASP A 468 -7.64 9.89 -20.88
C ASP A 468 -8.76 8.83 -21.02
N PRO A 469 -9.46 8.80 -22.15
CA PRO A 469 -10.50 7.81 -22.40
C PRO A 469 -9.97 6.37 -22.55
N GLY A 470 -8.65 6.18 -22.60
CA GLY A 470 -7.99 4.88 -22.72
C GLY A 470 -7.80 4.14 -21.40
N ARG A 471 -8.09 4.78 -20.26
CA ARG A 471 -8.06 4.18 -18.93
C ARG A 471 -9.43 4.28 -18.27
N LEU A 472 -9.70 3.35 -17.34
CA LEU A 472 -10.97 3.33 -16.60
C LEU A 472 -10.90 4.22 -15.36
N VAL A 473 -12.06 4.62 -14.86
CA VAL A 473 -12.20 5.42 -13.65
C VAL A 473 -12.82 4.58 -12.54
N HIS A 474 -12.21 4.61 -11.38
CA HIS A 474 -12.62 3.90 -10.18
C HIS A 474 -13.06 4.87 -9.08
N TYR A 475 -14.12 4.51 -8.38
CA TYR A 475 -14.48 5.07 -7.08
C TYR A 475 -15.41 4.13 -6.31
N GLU A 476 -15.03 3.72 -5.10
CA GLU A 476 -15.82 2.78 -4.29
C GLU A 476 -17.01 3.43 -3.59
N GLY A 477 -16.93 4.72 -3.23
CA GLY A 477 -17.98 5.44 -2.48
C GLY A 477 -19.34 5.51 -3.18
N VAL A 478 -19.42 5.17 -4.47
CA VAL A 478 -20.68 5.04 -5.21
C VAL A 478 -21.57 3.92 -4.66
N PHE A 479 -20.98 2.92 -4.00
CA PHE A 479 -21.76 1.87 -3.34
C PHE A 479 -22.66 2.43 -2.23
N GLN A 480 -22.20 3.44 -1.52
CA GLN A 480 -22.93 4.12 -0.46
C GLN A 480 -23.92 5.18 -1.01
N CYS A 481 -23.68 5.72 -2.21
CA CYS A 481 -24.49 6.75 -2.81
C CYS A 481 -24.76 6.48 -4.30
N ARG A 482 -25.77 5.65 -4.58
CA ARG A 482 -26.12 5.20 -5.94
C ARG A 482 -26.59 6.31 -6.89
N ALA A 483 -26.92 7.49 -6.38
CA ALA A 483 -27.19 8.66 -7.23
C ALA A 483 -25.99 9.09 -8.07
N PHE A 484 -24.77 8.68 -7.67
CA PHE A 484 -23.51 8.98 -8.31
C PHE A 484 -22.83 7.73 -8.90
N ASP A 485 -23.59 6.68 -9.21
CA ASP A 485 -23.06 5.41 -9.73
C ASP A 485 -22.30 5.56 -11.05
N ASP A 486 -22.55 6.63 -11.79
CA ASP A 486 -21.86 7.00 -13.03
C ASP A 486 -20.38 7.40 -12.83
N ILE A 487 -19.94 7.68 -11.61
CA ILE A 487 -18.55 8.03 -11.31
C ILE A 487 -17.61 6.87 -11.61
N SER A 488 -17.96 5.63 -11.23
CA SER A 488 -17.09 4.46 -11.39
C SER A 488 -17.49 3.59 -12.57
N ASP A 489 -16.50 3.09 -13.32
CA ASP A 489 -16.72 2.18 -14.45
C ASP A 489 -16.91 0.72 -14.00
N MET A 490 -16.63 0.40 -12.73
CA MET A 490 -16.77 -0.92 -12.12
C MET A 490 -17.55 -0.83 -10.81
N GLU A 491 -18.16 -1.92 -10.42
CA GLU A 491 -18.62 -2.11 -9.04
C GLU A 491 -17.41 -2.43 -8.18
N SER A 492 -17.14 -1.56 -7.22
CA SER A 492 -16.04 -1.72 -6.27
C SER A 492 -16.58 -1.67 -4.85
N ARG A 493 -16.19 -2.62 -4.04
CA ARG A 493 -16.61 -2.67 -2.64
C ARG A 493 -15.43 -2.99 -1.72
N MET A 494 -15.57 -2.54 -0.48
CA MET A 494 -14.69 -2.92 0.61
C MET A 494 -15.30 -4.08 1.39
N TYR A 495 -14.51 -5.10 1.70
CA TYR A 495 -14.83 -6.21 2.62
C TYR A 495 -16.15 -6.92 2.33
N ALA A 496 -16.65 -6.87 1.09
CA ALA A 496 -17.86 -7.59 0.73
C ALA A 496 -17.68 -9.11 0.90
N SER A 497 -18.62 -9.76 1.57
CA SER A 497 -18.57 -11.21 1.74
C SER A 497 -18.78 -11.95 0.41
N PRO A 498 -18.27 -13.20 0.26
CA PRO A 498 -18.52 -14.02 -0.92
C PRO A 498 -20.03 -14.19 -1.25
N ALA A 499 -20.90 -14.14 -0.24
CA ALA A 499 -22.34 -14.18 -0.43
C ALA A 499 -22.86 -12.90 -1.09
N SER A 500 -22.43 -11.72 -0.62
CA SER A 500 -22.81 -10.42 -1.18
C SER A 500 -22.29 -10.23 -2.61
N ILE A 501 -21.08 -10.74 -2.91
CA ILE A 501 -20.51 -10.74 -4.26
C ILE A 501 -21.38 -11.57 -5.20
N ARG A 502 -21.77 -12.79 -4.78
CA ARG A 502 -22.67 -13.67 -5.56
C ARG A 502 -24.01 -13.01 -5.82
N GLU A 503 -24.62 -12.39 -4.81
CA GLU A 503 -25.90 -11.70 -4.95
C GLU A 503 -25.86 -10.64 -6.06
N TYR A 504 -24.78 -9.85 -6.12
CA TYR A 504 -24.57 -8.86 -7.17
C TYR A 504 -24.39 -9.52 -8.54
N LEU A 505 -23.53 -10.54 -8.64
CA LEU A 505 -23.18 -11.18 -9.91
C LEU A 505 -24.30 -12.07 -10.47
N ASP A 506 -25.13 -12.69 -9.61
CA ASP A 506 -26.30 -13.48 -10.02
C ASP A 506 -27.41 -12.61 -10.64
N ALA A 507 -27.37 -11.28 -10.42
CA ALA A 507 -28.26 -10.31 -11.02
C ALA A 507 -27.87 -9.88 -12.45
N ASP A 508 -26.83 -10.49 -13.03
CA ASP A 508 -26.24 -10.16 -14.35
C ASP A 508 -25.97 -8.65 -14.53
N PRO A 509 -25.12 -8.05 -13.71
CA PRO A 509 -24.85 -6.64 -13.71
C PRO A 509 -24.13 -6.19 -15.00
N LYS A 510 -24.20 -4.90 -15.31
CA LYS A 510 -23.49 -4.31 -16.45
C LYS A 510 -22.01 -4.09 -16.17
N LYS A 511 -21.66 -3.77 -14.90
CA LYS A 511 -20.30 -3.47 -14.49
C LYS A 511 -19.61 -4.73 -13.95
N PRO A 512 -18.28 -4.89 -14.18
CA PRO A 512 -17.48 -5.91 -13.51
C PRO A 512 -17.38 -5.59 -12.03
N PHE A 513 -17.00 -6.58 -11.24
CA PHE A 513 -16.85 -6.47 -9.80
C PHE A 513 -15.38 -6.65 -9.39
N ILE A 514 -14.87 -5.73 -8.59
CA ILE A 514 -13.59 -5.87 -7.87
C ILE A 514 -13.80 -5.58 -6.39
N LEU A 515 -12.87 -6.08 -5.56
CA LEU A 515 -12.74 -5.67 -4.17
C LEU A 515 -11.56 -4.70 -4.09
N CYS A 516 -11.82 -3.39 -3.95
CA CYS A 516 -10.72 -2.45 -3.73
C CYS A 516 -10.00 -2.71 -2.39
N GLU A 517 -10.72 -3.30 -1.43
CA GLU A 517 -10.17 -3.78 -0.17
C GLU A 517 -10.85 -5.08 0.27
N TYR A 518 -10.05 -6.06 0.69
CA TYR A 518 -10.53 -7.30 1.31
C TYR A 518 -9.46 -7.97 2.14
N MET A 519 -9.79 -9.06 2.82
CA MET A 519 -8.85 -9.87 3.62
C MET A 519 -8.08 -9.06 4.67
N HIS A 520 -8.76 -8.09 5.31
CA HIS A 520 -8.17 -7.22 6.34
C HIS A 520 -7.27 -8.00 7.31
N ASP A 521 -5.93 -7.84 7.19
CA ASP A 521 -4.95 -8.66 7.91
C ASP A 521 -4.51 -8.03 9.25
N MET A 522 -5.45 -7.50 10.02
CA MET A 522 -5.16 -6.96 11.34
C MET A 522 -4.57 -8.05 12.25
N GLY A 523 -3.30 -7.89 12.63
CA GLY A 523 -2.59 -8.85 13.45
C GLY A 523 -2.35 -10.19 12.75
N ASN A 524 -3.18 -11.20 13.04
CA ASN A 524 -3.11 -12.57 12.48
C ASN A 524 -4.45 -13.00 11.86
N SER A 525 -5.13 -12.10 11.17
CA SER A 525 -6.55 -12.24 10.85
C SER A 525 -6.85 -12.81 9.47
N LEU A 526 -5.94 -12.74 8.51
CA LEU A 526 -6.17 -13.23 7.15
C LEU A 526 -6.44 -14.73 7.14
N GLY A 527 -7.40 -15.16 6.33
CA GLY A 527 -7.76 -16.57 6.13
C GLY A 527 -9.05 -16.73 5.34
N GLY A 528 -9.24 -17.92 4.73
CA GLY A 528 -10.43 -18.23 3.94
C GLY A 528 -10.45 -17.64 2.54
N MET A 529 -9.31 -17.32 1.94
CA MET A 529 -9.18 -16.79 0.58
C MET A 529 -9.83 -17.69 -0.48
N GLU A 530 -9.85 -19.03 -0.23
CA GLU A 530 -10.49 -20.00 -1.14
C GLU A 530 -11.90 -19.55 -1.58
N SER A 531 -12.69 -19.07 -0.64
CA SER A 531 -14.08 -18.70 -0.89
C SER A 531 -14.24 -17.50 -1.84
N TYR A 532 -13.24 -16.63 -1.91
CA TYR A 532 -13.17 -15.51 -2.84
C TYR A 532 -12.59 -15.93 -4.20
N ILE A 533 -11.48 -16.66 -4.17
CA ILE A 533 -10.80 -17.11 -5.39
C ILE A 533 -11.69 -18.06 -6.21
N ALA A 534 -12.45 -18.94 -5.56
CA ALA A 534 -13.42 -19.82 -6.23
C ALA A 534 -14.52 -19.06 -7.02
N LEU A 535 -14.78 -17.79 -6.71
CA LEU A 535 -15.72 -16.97 -7.48
C LEU A 535 -15.14 -16.51 -8.81
N ILE A 536 -13.81 -16.41 -8.94
CA ILE A 536 -13.12 -15.99 -10.17
C ILE A 536 -13.42 -16.98 -11.32
N ASP A 537 -13.40 -18.28 -11.00
CA ASP A 537 -13.66 -19.33 -12.00
C ASP A 537 -15.16 -19.44 -12.35
N ARG A 538 -16.02 -19.01 -11.43
CA ARG A 538 -17.48 -19.12 -11.60
C ARG A 538 -18.08 -17.92 -12.33
N TYR A 539 -17.56 -16.70 -12.12
CA TYR A 539 -18.12 -15.46 -12.63
C TYR A 539 -17.06 -14.67 -13.41
N GLU A 540 -17.25 -14.53 -14.71
CA GLU A 540 -16.32 -13.79 -15.55
C GLU A 540 -16.19 -12.31 -15.17
N LYS A 541 -17.29 -11.71 -14.65
CA LYS A 541 -17.32 -10.31 -14.19
C LYS A 541 -16.70 -10.10 -12.80
N TYR A 542 -16.33 -11.15 -12.06
CA TYR A 542 -15.57 -11.00 -10.83
C TYR A 542 -14.07 -11.06 -11.13
N GLN A 543 -13.37 -9.95 -10.96
CA GLN A 543 -11.99 -9.81 -11.45
C GLN A 543 -10.96 -9.64 -10.33
N GLY A 544 -11.23 -10.21 -9.14
CA GLY A 544 -10.29 -10.24 -8.03
C GLY A 544 -10.38 -9.03 -7.11
N GLY A 545 -9.26 -8.65 -6.49
CA GLY A 545 -9.24 -7.54 -5.53
C GLY A 545 -7.86 -7.30 -4.92
N PHE A 546 -7.85 -6.37 -3.96
CA PHE A 546 -6.64 -5.84 -3.32
C PHE A 546 -6.71 -6.09 -1.81
N ILE A 547 -5.77 -6.87 -1.27
CA ILE A 547 -5.71 -7.17 0.17
C ILE A 547 -5.44 -5.88 0.95
N TRP A 548 -6.13 -5.68 2.05
CA TRP A 548 -5.81 -4.65 3.04
C TRP A 548 -4.95 -5.25 4.15
N ASP A 549 -3.65 -4.92 4.31
CA ASP A 549 -2.87 -4.21 3.31
C ASP A 549 -1.51 -4.90 3.12
N TYR A 550 -0.55 -4.23 2.47
CA TYR A 550 0.75 -4.80 2.18
C TYR A 550 1.64 -4.90 3.43
N MET A 551 1.80 -3.81 4.19
CA MET A 551 2.79 -3.73 5.26
C MET A 551 2.23 -3.03 6.50
N ASP A 552 2.44 -3.62 7.67
CA ASP A 552 2.11 -2.98 8.95
C ASP A 552 2.72 -1.59 9.04
N GLN A 553 1.91 -0.60 9.42
CA GLN A 553 2.41 0.69 9.84
C GLN A 553 2.83 0.60 11.31
N ALA A 554 4.11 0.28 11.55
CA ALA A 554 4.70 0.24 12.89
C ALA A 554 6.09 0.87 12.86
N LEU A 555 6.50 1.45 13.96
CA LEU A 555 7.76 2.18 14.10
C LEU A 555 8.65 1.53 15.14
N TRP A 556 9.96 1.49 14.88
CA TRP A 556 10.92 1.07 15.89
C TRP A 556 10.94 2.05 17.06
N HIS A 557 10.71 1.54 18.27
CA HIS A 557 10.89 2.31 19.49
C HIS A 557 11.46 1.46 20.62
N THR A 558 11.83 2.11 21.72
CA THR A 558 12.31 1.42 22.92
C THR A 558 11.18 1.36 23.93
N ASP A 559 10.77 0.14 24.29
CA ASP A 559 9.71 -0.08 25.30
C ASP A 559 10.15 0.27 26.73
N ALA A 560 9.22 0.24 27.67
CA ALA A 560 9.47 0.53 29.09
C ALA A 560 10.49 -0.43 29.75
N MET A 561 10.80 -1.56 29.10
CA MET A 561 11.80 -2.54 29.57
C MET A 561 13.18 -2.35 28.90
N GLY A 562 13.34 -1.31 28.07
CA GLY A 562 14.56 -1.02 27.33
C GLY A 562 14.78 -1.91 26.11
N ARG A 563 13.77 -2.60 25.60
CA ARG A 563 13.86 -3.44 24.40
C ARG A 563 13.44 -2.64 23.17
N ARG A 564 14.19 -2.84 22.06
CA ARG A 564 13.79 -2.32 20.75
C ARG A 564 12.65 -3.19 20.20
N VAL A 565 11.50 -2.61 20.00
CA VAL A 565 10.28 -3.28 19.50
C VAL A 565 9.61 -2.45 18.43
N LEU A 566 8.80 -3.10 17.59
CA LEU A 566 7.88 -2.40 16.69
C LEU A 566 6.68 -1.92 17.50
N GLY A 567 6.44 -0.61 17.52
CA GLY A 567 5.30 0.03 18.16
C GLY A 567 4.23 0.42 17.17
N TYR A 568 3.00 0.20 17.55
CA TYR A 568 1.80 0.54 16.80
C TYR A 568 1.14 1.80 17.38
N GLY A 569 0.00 2.20 16.85
CA GLY A 569 -0.78 3.28 17.47
C GLY A 569 -1.03 3.00 18.96
N GLY A 570 -0.96 4.03 19.78
CA GLY A 570 -1.08 3.97 21.24
C GLY A 570 0.22 3.73 22.00
N ASP A 571 1.25 3.20 21.34
CA ASP A 571 2.55 2.91 21.97
C ASP A 571 3.42 4.18 22.16
N PHE A 572 3.07 5.30 21.52
CA PHE A 572 3.78 6.56 21.56
C PHE A 572 3.17 7.56 22.54
N ASN A 573 2.31 7.10 23.48
CA ASN A 573 1.61 7.87 24.48
C ASN A 573 0.62 8.91 23.93
N GLU A 574 0.26 8.81 22.66
CA GLU A 574 -0.72 9.68 22.03
C GLU A 574 -2.17 9.37 22.50
N ARG A 575 -3.02 10.39 22.47
CA ARG A 575 -4.49 10.34 22.64
C ARG A 575 -5.08 11.48 21.79
N THR A 576 -6.08 11.24 20.92
CA THR A 576 -6.76 9.99 20.59
C THR A 576 -5.88 9.06 19.76
N THR A 577 -6.24 7.75 19.73
CA THR A 577 -5.56 6.75 18.91
C THR A 577 -6.49 5.57 18.63
N ASP A 578 -6.34 4.94 17.49
CA ASP A 578 -7.02 3.69 17.12
C ASP A 578 -6.12 2.45 17.31
N TYR A 579 -5.06 2.60 18.12
CA TYR A 579 -4.18 1.53 18.60
C TYR A 579 -3.58 0.68 17.46
N ASN A 580 -3.57 -0.64 17.65
CA ASN A 580 -2.98 -1.60 16.70
C ASN A 580 -3.76 -1.74 15.39
N PHE A 581 -4.74 -0.88 15.13
CA PHE A 581 -5.40 -0.79 13.83
C PHE A 581 -4.42 -0.37 12.72
N SER A 582 -3.25 0.19 13.08
CA SER A 582 -2.13 0.45 12.18
C SER A 582 -1.40 -0.82 11.70
N GLY A 583 -1.75 -2.02 12.21
CA GLY A 583 -1.06 -3.28 11.93
C GLY A 583 -1.86 -4.23 11.03
N ASN A 584 -2.10 -3.85 9.76
CA ASN A 584 -2.96 -4.56 8.82
C ASN A 584 -2.20 -5.27 7.69
N GLY A 585 -0.87 -5.20 7.68
CA GLY A 585 -0.04 -5.72 6.60
C GLY A 585 0.03 -7.24 6.55
N ILE A 586 0.18 -7.80 5.33
CA ILE A 586 0.57 -9.20 5.11
C ILE A 586 2.08 -9.44 5.35
N VAL A 587 2.83 -8.34 5.53
CA VAL A 587 4.19 -8.33 6.09
C VAL A 587 4.27 -7.40 7.28
N TYR A 588 5.13 -7.73 8.25
CA TYR A 588 5.46 -6.82 9.34
C TYR A 588 6.19 -5.59 8.81
N ALA A 589 6.22 -4.51 9.59
CA ALA A 589 6.88 -3.26 9.19
C ALA A 589 8.37 -3.40 8.84
N ASP A 590 9.05 -4.42 9.36
CA ASP A 590 10.44 -4.74 9.04
C ASP A 590 10.63 -5.57 7.75
N GLY A 591 9.53 -5.81 7.00
CA GLY A 591 9.54 -6.59 5.76
C GLY A 591 9.47 -8.11 5.95
N THR A 592 9.39 -8.61 7.17
CA THR A 592 9.20 -10.05 7.44
C THR A 592 7.77 -10.47 7.05
N GLU A 593 7.65 -11.50 6.22
CA GLU A 593 6.34 -12.04 5.82
C GLU A 593 5.60 -12.66 7.01
N LYS A 594 4.33 -12.30 7.20
CA LYS A 594 3.47 -12.95 8.18
C LYS A 594 3.13 -14.38 7.74
N PRO A 595 2.78 -15.29 8.66
CA PRO A 595 2.38 -16.66 8.30
C PRO A 595 1.26 -16.75 7.27
N ALA A 596 0.33 -15.80 7.28
CA ALA A 596 -0.75 -15.67 6.30
C ALA A 596 -0.29 -15.52 4.85
N MET A 597 0.93 -15.03 4.62
CA MET A 597 1.50 -14.89 3.27
C MET A 597 1.58 -16.23 2.52
N GLN A 598 1.64 -17.37 3.22
CA GLN A 598 1.59 -18.70 2.58
C GLN A 598 0.25 -18.93 1.89
N GLU A 599 -0.86 -18.49 2.50
CA GLU A 599 -2.20 -18.58 1.91
C GLU A 599 -2.30 -17.64 0.69
N VAL A 600 -1.79 -16.40 0.81
CA VAL A 600 -1.75 -15.43 -0.31
C VAL A 600 -0.98 -16.02 -1.49
N ARG A 601 0.25 -16.50 -1.27
CA ARG A 601 1.08 -17.10 -2.31
C ARG A 601 0.38 -18.26 -3.02
N TYR A 602 -0.27 -19.14 -2.26
CA TYR A 602 -0.96 -20.30 -2.80
C TYR A 602 -2.17 -19.90 -3.64
N TRP A 603 -3.05 -19.03 -3.12
CA TRP A 603 -4.28 -18.68 -3.80
C TRP A 603 -4.09 -17.69 -4.96
N TYR A 604 -3.04 -16.88 -4.92
CA TYR A 604 -2.66 -15.99 -6.04
C TYR A 604 -1.86 -16.71 -7.15
N ASP A 605 -1.51 -17.99 -6.94
CA ASP A 605 -0.90 -18.80 -8.01
C ASP A 605 -1.96 -19.31 -8.99
N THR A 606 -1.53 -19.73 -10.18
CA THR A 606 -2.43 -20.29 -11.19
C THR A 606 -3.01 -21.63 -10.74
N PRO A 607 -4.22 -22.03 -11.21
CA PRO A 607 -4.82 -23.32 -10.88
C PRO A 607 -3.90 -24.51 -11.21
N GLU A 608 -3.17 -24.43 -12.32
CA GLU A 608 -2.22 -25.46 -12.77
C GLU A 608 -1.06 -25.61 -11.79
N ARG A 609 -0.47 -24.50 -11.32
CA ARG A 609 0.63 -24.53 -10.35
C ARG A 609 0.16 -25.01 -8.97
N ARG A 610 -1.03 -24.57 -8.53
CA ARG A 610 -1.64 -25.10 -7.31
C ARG A 610 -1.82 -26.62 -7.36
N ALA A 611 -2.34 -27.14 -8.47
CA ALA A 611 -2.50 -28.58 -8.67
C ALA A 611 -1.17 -29.36 -8.62
N VAL A 612 -0.10 -28.80 -9.19
CA VAL A 612 1.26 -29.37 -9.10
C VAL A 612 1.77 -29.36 -7.65
N HIS A 613 1.59 -28.26 -6.93
CA HIS A 613 1.97 -28.13 -5.54
C HIS A 613 1.23 -29.16 -4.66
N ASP A 614 -0.08 -29.34 -4.84
CA ASP A 614 -0.90 -30.28 -4.10
C ASP A 614 -0.49 -31.75 -4.37
N ALA A 615 -0.23 -32.06 -5.65
CA ALA A 615 0.26 -33.38 -6.01
C ALA A 615 1.64 -33.68 -5.39
N HIS A 616 2.52 -32.68 -5.36
CA HIS A 616 3.83 -32.80 -4.71
C HIS A 616 3.69 -33.03 -3.20
N ASN A 617 2.87 -32.24 -2.52
CA ASN A 617 2.63 -32.37 -1.07
C ASN A 617 2.01 -33.72 -0.71
N LYS A 618 1.03 -34.18 -1.51
CA LYS A 618 0.44 -35.51 -1.35
C LYS A 618 1.49 -36.63 -1.47
N LEU A 619 2.33 -36.55 -2.50
CA LEU A 619 3.40 -37.55 -2.71
C LEU A 619 4.43 -37.51 -1.58
N ALA A 620 4.80 -36.32 -1.07
CA ALA A 620 5.70 -36.15 0.05
C ALA A 620 5.12 -36.75 1.35
N ALA A 621 3.83 -36.51 1.60
CA ALA A 621 3.10 -37.10 2.74
C ALA A 621 3.04 -38.62 2.63
N GLU A 622 2.73 -39.17 1.45
CA GLU A 622 2.70 -40.63 1.21
C GLU A 622 4.08 -41.27 1.42
N ARG A 623 5.16 -40.64 0.93
CA ARG A 623 6.55 -41.11 1.13
C ARG A 623 6.93 -41.06 2.63
N SER A 624 6.58 -40.00 3.32
CA SER A 624 6.84 -39.89 4.77
C SER A 624 6.08 -40.92 5.56
N ALA A 625 4.80 -41.18 5.24
CA ALA A 625 4.00 -42.20 5.86
C ALA A 625 4.56 -43.64 5.61
N ALA A 626 4.97 -43.92 4.36
CA ALA A 626 5.60 -45.19 3.99
C ALA A 626 6.93 -45.41 4.71
N ALA A 627 7.78 -44.38 4.79
CA ALA A 627 9.07 -44.41 5.49
C ALA A 627 8.83 -44.66 7.00
N LEU A 628 7.86 -43.99 7.59
CA LEU A 628 7.48 -44.19 9.00
C LEU A 628 6.99 -45.62 9.23
N ALA A 629 6.08 -46.14 8.40
CA ALA A 629 5.58 -47.51 8.46
C ALA A 629 6.72 -48.55 8.35
N ALA A 630 7.65 -48.36 7.41
CA ALA A 630 8.82 -49.24 7.25
C ALA A 630 9.77 -49.19 8.46
N ALA A 631 9.96 -48.02 9.07
CA ALA A 631 10.72 -47.86 10.30
C ALA A 631 10.03 -48.57 11.49
N TRP A 632 8.72 -48.53 11.55
CA TRP A 632 7.93 -49.24 12.57
C TRP A 632 8.06 -50.75 12.44
N GLN A 633 7.97 -51.33 11.23
CA GLN A 633 8.08 -52.76 10.98
C GLN A 633 9.44 -53.36 11.36
N LYS A 634 10.51 -52.55 11.35
CA LYS A 634 11.87 -52.97 11.71
C LYS A 634 12.15 -52.96 13.23
N ARG A 635 11.21 -52.48 14.04
CA ARG A 635 11.42 -52.42 15.49
C ARG A 635 11.25 -53.79 16.13
N PRO A 636 12.09 -54.14 17.11
CA PRO A 636 11.90 -55.36 17.85
C PRO A 636 10.60 -55.29 18.63
N THR A 637 9.72 -56.28 18.40
CA THR A 637 8.45 -56.41 19.11
C THR A 637 8.62 -57.39 20.26
N ARG A 638 8.13 -56.98 21.45
CA ARG A 638 7.88 -57.89 22.58
C ARG A 638 6.38 -57.86 22.88
N PRO A 639 5.80 -58.98 23.32
CA PRO A 639 4.41 -58.97 23.81
C PRO A 639 4.20 -57.83 24.80
N LEU A 640 3.07 -57.12 24.68
CA LEU A 640 2.67 -56.12 25.65
C LEU A 640 2.36 -56.79 27.00
N THR A 641 2.88 -56.18 28.05
CA THR A 641 2.50 -56.52 29.42
C THR A 641 1.51 -55.46 29.91
N VAL A 642 0.34 -55.88 30.32
CA VAL A 642 -0.71 -55.01 30.86
C VAL A 642 -0.86 -55.25 32.35
N THR A 643 -0.79 -54.17 33.13
CA THR A 643 -1.02 -54.20 34.59
C THR A 643 -2.22 -53.31 34.89
N GLU A 644 -3.25 -53.92 35.51
CA GLU A 644 -4.44 -53.19 35.93
C GLU A 644 -4.38 -52.94 37.44
N GLY A 645 -4.58 -51.68 37.81
CA GLY A 645 -4.81 -51.23 39.17
C GLY A 645 -6.21 -50.62 39.31
N ASP A 646 -6.58 -50.23 40.51
CA ASP A 646 -7.92 -49.70 40.81
C ASP A 646 -8.20 -48.36 40.06
N GLY A 647 -7.18 -47.58 39.74
CA GLY A 647 -7.31 -46.26 39.08
C GLY A 647 -6.50 -46.09 37.81
N ASN A 648 -5.66 -47.06 37.46
CA ASN A 648 -4.73 -46.93 36.35
C ASN A 648 -4.55 -48.22 35.57
N ILE A 649 -4.18 -48.09 34.29
CA ILE A 649 -3.78 -49.22 33.45
C ILE A 649 -2.39 -48.93 32.91
N GLY A 650 -1.42 -49.74 33.28
CA GLY A 650 -0.05 -49.67 32.74
C GLY A 650 0.09 -50.62 31.54
N VAL A 651 0.65 -50.14 30.46
CA VAL A 651 0.98 -50.94 29.27
C VAL A 651 2.46 -50.80 29.01
N LYS A 652 3.19 -51.91 29.03
CA LYS A 652 4.64 -51.93 28.86
C LYS A 652 5.04 -52.79 27.66
N GLY A 653 5.86 -52.22 26.80
CA GLY A 653 6.45 -52.91 25.65
C GLY A 653 7.98 -52.82 25.63
N SER A 654 8.58 -53.06 24.47
CA SER A 654 10.04 -53.00 24.31
C SER A 654 10.55 -51.57 24.28
N GLY A 655 11.15 -51.10 25.40
CA GLY A 655 11.72 -49.73 25.52
C GLY A 655 10.70 -48.64 25.71
N PHE A 656 9.42 -48.96 25.99
CA PHE A 656 8.39 -47.99 26.29
C PHE A 656 7.39 -48.47 27.34
N GLU A 657 6.74 -47.49 27.97
CA GLU A 657 5.71 -47.71 28.96
C GLU A 657 4.66 -46.59 28.87
N VAL A 658 3.38 -46.93 28.88
CA VAL A 658 2.27 -45.99 28.91
C VAL A 658 1.43 -46.24 30.14
N LEU A 659 1.12 -45.23 30.93
CA LEU A 659 0.22 -45.30 32.06
C LEU A 659 -1.05 -44.52 31.77
N PHE A 660 -2.17 -45.18 31.64
CA PHE A 660 -3.50 -44.63 31.50
C PHE A 660 -4.15 -44.44 32.85
N SER A 661 -4.72 -43.26 33.10
CA SER A 661 -5.44 -42.99 34.35
C SER A 661 -6.94 -42.88 34.09
N ILE A 662 -7.72 -43.60 34.92
CA ILE A 662 -9.18 -43.48 34.92
C ILE A 662 -9.60 -42.11 35.50
N SER A 663 -8.87 -41.65 36.53
CA SER A 663 -9.17 -40.37 37.19
C SER A 663 -8.78 -39.14 36.36
N GLU A 664 -7.63 -39.18 35.69
CA GLU A 664 -7.15 -38.08 34.86
C GLU A 664 -7.67 -38.10 33.40
N GLN A 665 -8.35 -39.21 33.04
CA GLN A 665 -9.04 -39.39 31.74
C GLN A 665 -8.12 -39.37 30.54
N GLY A 666 -6.95 -39.97 30.64
CA GLY A 666 -6.01 -40.08 29.54
C GLY A 666 -4.70 -40.72 29.96
N PRO A 667 -3.74 -40.85 29.04
CA PRO A 667 -2.39 -41.27 29.40
C PRO A 667 -1.72 -40.18 30.24
N VAL A 668 -1.26 -40.53 31.43
CA VAL A 668 -0.59 -39.61 32.37
C VAL A 668 0.93 -39.76 32.34
N SER A 669 1.43 -40.83 31.73
CA SER A 669 2.85 -41.08 31.51
C SER A 669 3.04 -41.80 30.19
N LEU A 670 3.96 -41.35 29.41
CA LEU A 670 4.52 -42.00 28.23
C LEU A 670 6.03 -41.98 28.35
N ARG A 671 6.61 -43.06 28.78
CA ARG A 671 8.05 -43.22 28.90
C ARG A 671 8.63 -44.00 27.74
N ARG A 672 9.71 -43.50 27.19
CA ARG A 672 10.49 -44.18 26.17
C ARG A 672 11.98 -44.09 26.50
N ASP A 673 12.67 -45.22 26.56
CA ASP A 673 14.09 -45.30 26.88
C ASP A 673 14.48 -44.45 28.11
N GLY A 674 13.61 -44.46 29.13
CA GLY A 674 13.78 -43.74 30.39
C GLY A 674 13.30 -42.26 30.39
N THR A 675 13.00 -41.70 29.24
CA THR A 675 12.53 -40.31 29.11
C THR A 675 11.01 -40.21 29.18
N GLU A 676 10.48 -39.32 30.02
CA GLU A 676 9.05 -38.99 30.08
C GLU A 676 8.69 -37.99 29.00
N TRP A 677 7.62 -38.28 28.22
CA TRP A 677 7.18 -37.44 27.10
C TRP A 677 5.89 -36.68 27.37
N LEU A 678 5.19 -36.95 28.45
CA LEU A 678 3.95 -36.29 28.82
C LEU A 678 4.13 -35.42 30.05
N TRP A 679 3.74 -34.16 29.97
CA TRP A 679 3.63 -33.26 31.11
C TRP A 679 2.31 -33.54 31.89
N ARG A 680 1.23 -33.80 31.15
CA ARG A 680 -0.10 -34.10 31.68
C ARG A 680 -0.91 -34.91 30.66
N ALA A 681 -2.04 -35.47 31.06
CA ALA A 681 -2.95 -36.14 30.14
C ALA A 681 -3.46 -35.19 29.05
N PRO A 682 -3.38 -35.56 27.77
CA PRO A 682 -3.99 -34.79 26.68
C PRO A 682 -5.52 -34.68 26.91
N ARG A 683 -6.06 -33.50 26.59
CA ARG A 683 -7.50 -33.19 26.67
C ARG A 683 -8.02 -32.68 25.35
N PRO A 684 -9.33 -32.88 25.04
CA PRO A 684 -9.92 -32.21 23.88
C PRO A 684 -9.80 -30.68 24.01
N ALA A 685 -9.37 -30.00 22.99
CA ALA A 685 -9.31 -28.53 22.95
C ALA A 685 -10.38 -27.99 21.99
N PHE A 686 -11.21 -27.06 22.47
CA PHE A 686 -12.31 -26.47 21.71
C PHE A 686 -12.11 -24.98 21.46
N TRP A 687 -11.01 -24.43 21.93
CA TRP A 687 -10.72 -23.01 21.85
C TRP A 687 -9.31 -22.76 21.32
N ARG A 688 -9.18 -21.71 20.53
CA ARG A 688 -7.89 -21.18 20.09
C ARG A 688 -7.71 -19.75 20.59
N ALA A 689 -6.49 -19.22 20.53
CA ALA A 689 -6.26 -17.80 20.73
C ALA A 689 -7.09 -17.00 19.72
N SER A 690 -7.81 -15.98 20.19
CA SER A 690 -8.67 -15.17 19.34
C SER A 690 -7.82 -14.24 18.49
N THR A 691 -8.16 -14.13 17.21
CA THR A 691 -7.62 -13.11 16.31
C THR A 691 -8.23 -11.74 16.62
N ASP A 692 -7.66 -10.68 16.07
CA ASP A 692 -8.22 -9.34 16.21
C ASP A 692 -9.60 -9.23 15.55
N ASN A 693 -9.81 -9.88 14.39
CA ASN A 693 -11.13 -9.98 13.76
C ASN A 693 -12.14 -10.78 14.60
N ASP A 694 -11.72 -11.83 15.28
CA ASP A 694 -12.58 -12.54 16.23
C ASP A 694 -13.08 -11.61 17.35
N ARG A 695 -12.19 -10.75 17.88
CA ARG A 695 -12.53 -9.77 18.91
C ARG A 695 -13.44 -8.67 18.37
N GLY A 696 -13.13 -8.14 17.20
CA GLY A 696 -13.92 -7.09 16.55
C GLY A 696 -15.34 -7.53 16.23
N CYS A 697 -15.56 -8.79 15.80
CA CYS A 697 -16.90 -9.31 15.55
C CYS A 697 -17.57 -9.93 16.80
N SER A 698 -17.01 -9.73 18.00
CA SER A 698 -17.52 -10.27 19.27
C SER A 698 -17.63 -11.80 19.31
N PHE A 699 -16.81 -12.52 18.56
CA PHE A 699 -16.80 -13.99 18.54
C PHE A 699 -16.57 -14.59 19.93
N PRO A 700 -15.59 -14.09 20.76
CA PRO A 700 -15.39 -14.63 22.10
C PRO A 700 -16.64 -14.55 22.98
N GLN A 701 -17.43 -13.50 22.89
CA GLN A 701 -18.66 -13.34 23.65
C GLN A 701 -19.77 -14.28 23.16
N ARG A 702 -19.92 -14.41 21.83
CA ARG A 702 -20.94 -15.30 21.22
C ARG A 702 -20.61 -16.77 21.41
N ALA A 703 -19.33 -17.13 21.40
CA ALA A 703 -18.83 -18.50 21.49
C ALA A 703 -18.25 -18.83 22.88
N ALA A 704 -18.51 -18.02 23.90
CA ALA A 704 -17.93 -18.14 25.24
C ALA A 704 -18.10 -19.54 25.88
N VAL A 705 -19.16 -20.27 25.56
CA VAL A 705 -19.42 -21.64 26.04
C VAL A 705 -18.27 -22.59 25.71
N TRP A 706 -17.54 -22.37 24.60
CA TRP A 706 -16.44 -23.19 24.16
C TRP A 706 -15.10 -22.85 24.83
N MET A 707 -14.96 -21.65 25.38
CA MET A 707 -13.69 -21.13 25.95
C MET A 707 -13.21 -21.97 27.15
N GLY A 708 -14.11 -22.49 27.94
CA GLY A 708 -13.79 -23.33 29.08
C GLY A 708 -14.24 -24.78 28.93
N ALA A 709 -14.74 -25.18 27.77
CA ALA A 709 -15.33 -26.48 27.55
C ALA A 709 -14.34 -27.65 27.78
N ASP A 710 -13.05 -27.43 27.45
CA ASP A 710 -11.99 -28.44 27.67
C ASP A 710 -11.63 -28.62 29.16
N VAL A 711 -11.76 -27.56 29.96
CA VAL A 711 -11.48 -27.59 31.41
C VAL A 711 -12.58 -28.30 32.18
N PHE A 712 -13.83 -28.12 31.76
CA PHE A 712 -15.02 -28.62 32.47
C PHE A 712 -15.69 -29.81 31.79
N VAL A 713 -14.98 -30.52 30.89
CA VAL A 713 -15.53 -31.78 30.30
C VAL A 713 -16.03 -32.76 31.36
N GLN A 714 -17.21 -33.31 31.13
CA GLN A 714 -17.83 -34.25 32.03
C GLN A 714 -17.40 -35.67 31.68
N ARG A 715 -16.98 -36.39 32.68
CA ARG A 715 -16.62 -37.81 32.56
C ARG A 715 -17.86 -38.66 32.27
N MET A 716 -17.90 -39.36 31.14
CA MET A 716 -19.03 -40.22 30.75
C MET A 716 -18.70 -41.69 30.74
N GLY A 717 -17.44 -42.06 30.56
CA GLY A 717 -17.06 -43.45 30.59
C GLY A 717 -15.59 -43.70 30.25
N PHE A 718 -15.15 -44.85 30.71
CA PHE A 718 -13.85 -45.44 30.42
C PHE A 718 -14.05 -46.91 30.04
N THR A 719 -13.39 -47.39 29.00
CA THR A 719 -13.52 -48.78 28.53
C THR A 719 -12.20 -49.26 27.95
N VAL A 720 -11.78 -50.44 28.33
CA VAL A 720 -10.71 -51.16 27.61
C VAL A 720 -11.37 -51.98 26.51
N GLN A 721 -11.26 -51.54 25.28
CA GLN A 721 -11.91 -52.21 24.13
C GLN A 721 -11.15 -53.45 23.65
N GLU A 722 -9.81 -53.42 23.77
CA GLU A 722 -8.95 -54.52 23.38
C GLU A 722 -7.80 -54.66 24.37
N LYS A 723 -7.46 -55.88 24.71
CA LYS A 723 -6.35 -56.22 25.59
C LYS A 723 -5.69 -57.51 25.07
N SER A 724 -4.67 -57.34 24.26
CA SER A 724 -3.92 -58.45 23.70
C SER A 724 -2.41 -58.27 23.86
N ALA A 725 -1.65 -59.31 23.59
CA ALA A 725 -0.17 -59.22 23.57
C ALA A 725 0.38 -58.33 22.45
N GLN A 726 -0.44 -57.93 21.47
CA GLN A 726 -0.05 -57.13 20.33
C GLN A 726 -0.66 -55.72 20.34
N CYS A 727 -1.81 -55.55 21.00
CA CYS A 727 -2.57 -54.30 20.98
C CYS A 727 -3.36 -54.12 22.28
N VAL A 728 -3.32 -52.90 22.80
CA VAL A 728 -4.20 -52.45 23.88
C VAL A 728 -4.94 -51.22 23.44
N ARG A 729 -6.26 -51.21 23.51
CA ARG A 729 -7.09 -50.08 23.11
C ARG A 729 -7.93 -49.62 24.28
N VAL A 730 -7.78 -48.33 24.60
CA VAL A 730 -8.44 -47.65 25.72
C VAL A 730 -9.28 -46.52 25.20
N GLN A 731 -10.55 -46.46 25.55
CA GLN A 731 -11.50 -45.43 25.19
C GLN A 731 -11.90 -44.60 26.40
N TYR A 732 -11.87 -43.29 26.22
CA TYR A 732 -12.46 -42.32 27.13
C TYR A 732 -13.62 -41.61 26.45
N ARG A 733 -14.71 -41.33 27.16
CA ARG A 733 -15.86 -40.58 26.69
C ARG A 733 -16.10 -39.36 27.58
N PHE A 734 -16.31 -38.23 26.95
CA PHE A 734 -16.53 -36.94 27.60
C PHE A 734 -17.83 -36.31 27.10
N GLY A 735 -18.62 -35.74 28.00
CA GLY A 735 -19.68 -34.77 27.67
C GLY A 735 -19.12 -33.36 27.61
N VAL A 736 -19.63 -32.55 26.70
CA VAL A 736 -19.21 -31.14 26.55
C VAL A 736 -20.15 -30.23 27.36
N PRO A 737 -19.68 -29.52 28.40
CA PRO A 737 -20.50 -28.65 29.21
C PRO A 737 -21.18 -27.57 28.37
N GLY A 738 -22.44 -27.27 28.69
CA GLY A 738 -23.19 -26.21 27.98
C GLY A 738 -23.66 -26.56 26.57
N VAL A 739 -23.33 -27.75 26.06
CA VAL A 739 -23.79 -28.23 24.74
C VAL A 739 -24.50 -29.57 24.91
N PRO A 740 -25.82 -29.55 25.16
CA PRO A 740 -26.57 -30.77 25.45
C PRO A 740 -26.43 -31.82 24.32
N GLY A 741 -26.08 -33.05 24.71
CA GLY A 741 -25.92 -34.16 23.79
C GLY A 741 -24.59 -34.25 23.06
N ALA A 742 -23.73 -33.24 23.15
CA ALA A 742 -22.39 -33.27 22.55
C ALA A 742 -21.46 -34.18 23.36
N GLN A 743 -20.76 -35.09 22.67
CA GLN A 743 -19.80 -36.03 23.26
C GLN A 743 -18.50 -36.03 22.45
N VAL A 744 -17.39 -36.30 23.15
CA VAL A 744 -16.08 -36.55 22.54
C VAL A 744 -15.62 -37.95 22.98
N GLU A 745 -15.17 -38.73 22.02
CA GLU A 745 -14.53 -40.02 22.28
C GLU A 745 -13.04 -39.91 21.93
N MET A 746 -12.18 -40.30 22.86
CA MET A 746 -10.74 -40.41 22.66
C MET A 746 -10.33 -41.87 22.78
N ILE A 747 -9.84 -42.45 21.70
CA ILE A 747 -9.47 -43.87 21.64
C ILE A 747 -7.95 -43.95 21.46
N TYR A 748 -7.28 -44.41 22.50
CA TYR A 748 -5.85 -44.64 22.50
C TYR A 748 -5.55 -46.10 22.15
N THR A 749 -4.69 -46.30 21.15
CA THR A 749 -4.23 -47.62 20.73
C THR A 749 -2.73 -47.75 20.96
N VAL A 750 -2.31 -48.68 21.82
CA VAL A 750 -0.92 -49.03 22.09
C VAL A 750 -0.58 -50.32 21.36
N GLU A 751 0.39 -50.25 20.47
CA GLU A 751 0.85 -51.42 19.69
C GLU A 751 2.18 -51.97 20.21
N ALA A 752 2.41 -53.25 20.05
CA ALA A 752 3.63 -53.94 20.54
C ALA A 752 4.93 -53.38 19.91
N GLN A 753 4.84 -52.73 18.74
CA GLN A 753 5.94 -52.05 18.12
C GLN A 753 6.29 -50.69 18.80
N GLY A 754 5.49 -50.25 19.78
CA GLY A 754 5.70 -49.02 20.52
C GLY A 754 5.04 -47.79 19.86
N ALA A 755 3.99 -47.98 19.07
CA ALA A 755 3.11 -46.89 18.64
C ALA A 755 2.05 -46.63 19.70
N LEU A 756 1.83 -45.36 20.02
CA LEU A 756 0.65 -44.83 20.67
C LEU A 756 -0.11 -43.98 19.67
N ARG A 757 -1.32 -44.42 19.32
CA ARG A 757 -2.21 -43.68 18.39
C ARG A 757 -3.42 -43.16 19.16
N LEU A 758 -3.85 -41.96 18.84
CA LEU A 758 -5.08 -41.34 19.28
C LEU A 758 -6.03 -41.23 18.10
#